data_e904c4ddc148dadee052d716e7212c16
#
_entry.id   e904c4ddc148dadee052d716e7212c16
#
_cell.length_a   1.000
_cell.length_b   1.000
_cell.length_c   1.000
_cell.angle_alpha   90.00
_cell.angle_beta   90.00
_cell.angle_gamma   90.00
#
_symmetry.space_group_name_H-M   'P 1'
#
loop_
_entity.id
_entity.type
_entity.pdbx_description
1 polymer ?
#
loop_
_entity_poly.entity_id
_entity_poly.type
_entity_poly.pdbx_seq_one_letter_code
_entity_poly.pdbx_strand_id
1 'polypeptide(L)'
;MRAIDFQFPWNKRNKEKDSVYFNSKNTEIVQLEQELESMKVPQQKEAMKEIIAGMTIGKDVSRLFPHVVNCMRTNDLELKKLIYLYIINYAKVKPSESILAVNSFLLDANDVESPIIRALAIRTMGCIRVEEIVSYLCETLKNGLNDSDAYVKKTSCICVAKLYSTCPELVKDNGLIEQLKTMLDDGNATVLSSAIAALSEISLLSGIEYLKLNSKILKKILTALNDANEWGQIYILDSLMNYKKTKAHKSEMIIEAVVPLFNHINPAVIMSAIKVVLKFLDFIEDEKKVQNYSKKLSLCLISLMDSVPEMRYLLLRAMHCIIQKRHYLFDKDFKSFFIKAYEPIYVKFEKLDILYKLCDNSNYEMIINELSSYSVLEYDMELVQKAIKYIGLIGYKFENSMNICVDNLQHIFQYNQDFTIDQGVIVMRDLLRKYEKEEKPKQLLKIIDEKFIEKIRLPESKKAILYIIGEYCKKIKKSTEYISLFFNDFSTVNEIVQVQILNAGVKNFLKKSKDKNAEELAINILQKCVEESVNADVRDRGYFYWRLLATDPDLAKEMICCEKISFDSLEDTPMDQDLCEDILQNITNMSCIYHMKSSDIIKKEDLLLEDETTITTNEESDKEKEKETKLEKEEENEDDEKEEEIKKKKKKKSKKTKINKDKTNQMDVDLLGINDIINFSSINESNTNSNNNIIEENK
;
A
#
# COMPACT_ATOMS: atom_id res chain seq x y z
N MET A 1 -11.97 -12.23 -42.72
CA MET A 1 -11.60 -13.46 -42.02
C MET A 1 -12.66 -13.74 -40.97
N ARG A 2 -13.38 -14.87 -41.08
CA ARG A 2 -14.44 -15.24 -40.14
C ARG A 2 -13.80 -15.79 -38.86
N ALA A 3 -14.16 -15.23 -37.73
CA ALA A 3 -13.77 -15.78 -36.43
C ALA A 3 -14.42 -17.16 -36.24
N ILE A 4 -13.59 -18.17 -36.00
CA ILE A 4 -14.03 -19.53 -35.70
C ILE A 4 -14.23 -19.56 -34.19
N ASP A 5 -15.50 -19.57 -33.74
CA ASP A 5 -15.89 -19.79 -32.35
C ASP A 5 -15.58 -21.24 -31.94
N PHE A 6 -14.50 -21.44 -31.20
CA PHE A 6 -14.22 -22.71 -30.53
C PHE A 6 -15.09 -22.80 -29.26
N GLN A 7 -16.26 -23.41 -29.37
CA GLN A 7 -17.07 -23.81 -28.23
C GLN A 7 -16.56 -25.15 -27.66
N PHE A 8 -15.91 -25.10 -26.50
CA PHE A 8 -15.53 -26.32 -25.77
C PHE A 8 -16.79 -27.06 -25.23
N PRO A 9 -16.91 -28.37 -25.43
CA PRO A 9 -18.11 -29.13 -25.08
C PRO A 9 -18.47 -29.21 -23.57
N TRP A 10 -17.54 -28.90 -22.67
CA TRP A 10 -17.78 -28.90 -21.22
C TRP A 10 -18.46 -27.63 -20.70
N ASN A 11 -18.44 -26.56 -21.46
CA ASN A 11 -19.14 -25.32 -21.11
C ASN A 11 -20.69 -25.43 -21.16
N LYS A 12 -21.24 -26.43 -21.85
CA LYS A 12 -22.70 -26.65 -21.85
C LYS A 12 -23.21 -27.29 -20.56
N ARG A 13 -22.42 -28.22 -19.95
CA ARG A 13 -22.85 -28.88 -18.71
C ARG A 13 -22.81 -27.98 -17.48
N ASN A 14 -21.91 -27.02 -17.43
CA ASN A 14 -21.84 -26.10 -16.30
C ASN A 14 -22.86 -24.95 -16.40
N LYS A 15 -23.23 -24.49 -17.62
CA LYS A 15 -24.28 -23.47 -17.78
C LYS A 15 -25.67 -23.96 -17.33
N GLU A 16 -25.99 -25.24 -17.51
CA GLU A 16 -27.27 -25.78 -16.99
C GLU A 16 -27.29 -25.95 -15.47
N LYS A 17 -26.13 -26.22 -14.82
CA LYS A 17 -26.04 -26.32 -13.36
C LYS A 17 -25.99 -24.93 -12.69
N ASP A 18 -25.29 -23.97 -13.26
CA ASP A 18 -25.23 -22.59 -12.73
C ASP A 18 -26.58 -21.87 -12.87
N SER A 19 -27.38 -22.20 -13.92
CA SER A 19 -28.71 -21.62 -14.11
C SER A 19 -29.73 -22.06 -13.06
N VAL A 20 -29.53 -23.21 -12.43
CA VAL A 20 -30.47 -23.73 -11.39
C VAL A 20 -30.36 -22.94 -10.08
N TYR A 21 -29.20 -22.39 -9.76
CA TYR A 21 -29.00 -21.57 -8.55
C TYR A 21 -29.39 -20.08 -8.75
N PHE A 22 -29.34 -19.56 -9.97
CA PHE A 22 -29.60 -18.15 -10.26
C PHE A 22 -30.94 -17.89 -10.96
N ASN A 23 -31.61 -18.89 -11.52
CA ASN A 23 -32.98 -18.78 -12.01
C ASN A 23 -33.95 -19.06 -10.87
N SER A 24 -34.21 -18.09 -10.01
CA SER A 24 -35.36 -18.19 -9.12
C SER A 24 -36.63 -18.23 -10.00
N LYS A 25 -37.29 -19.37 -10.05
CA LYS A 25 -38.68 -19.42 -10.46
C LYS A 25 -39.41 -18.36 -9.63
N ASN A 26 -40.33 -17.60 -10.24
CA ASN A 26 -41.20 -16.69 -9.50
C ASN A 26 -42.24 -17.51 -8.70
N THR A 27 -41.72 -18.35 -7.78
CA THR A 27 -42.55 -19.12 -6.86
C THR A 27 -43.13 -18.12 -5.83
N GLU A 28 -44.39 -18.11 -5.68
CA GLU A 28 -45.05 -17.25 -4.70
C GLU A 28 -44.65 -17.69 -3.28
N ILE A 29 -44.45 -16.76 -2.37
CA ILE A 29 -44.05 -17.00 -0.98
C ILE A 29 -45.00 -18.03 -0.32
N VAL A 30 -46.29 -17.93 -0.63
CA VAL A 30 -47.32 -18.87 -0.11
C VAL A 30 -47.07 -20.31 -0.54
N GLN A 31 -46.55 -20.55 -1.75
CA GLN A 31 -46.18 -21.88 -2.21
C GLN A 31 -44.98 -22.43 -1.42
N LEU A 32 -43.97 -21.58 -1.18
CA LEU A 32 -42.81 -21.97 -0.38
C LEU A 32 -43.19 -22.25 1.09
N GLU A 33 -44.16 -21.55 1.65
CA GLU A 33 -44.70 -21.84 3.00
C GLU A 33 -45.33 -23.25 3.02
N GLN A 34 -46.17 -23.58 2.04
CA GLN A 34 -46.78 -24.92 1.95
C GLN A 34 -45.77 -26.03 1.73
N GLU A 35 -44.73 -25.82 0.93
CA GLU A 35 -43.68 -26.80 0.68
C GLU A 35 -42.81 -27.02 1.92
N LEU A 36 -42.55 -25.99 2.73
CA LEU A 36 -41.82 -26.08 4.00
C LEU A 36 -42.63 -26.87 5.05
N GLU A 37 -43.94 -26.70 5.06
CA GLU A 37 -44.83 -27.45 5.98
C GLU A 37 -45.05 -28.92 5.58
N SER A 38 -44.63 -29.29 4.38
CA SER A 38 -44.77 -30.69 3.92
C SER A 38 -43.89 -31.63 4.78
N MET A 39 -44.39 -32.83 5.07
CA MET A 39 -43.65 -33.88 5.81
C MET A 39 -42.54 -34.52 4.97
N LYS A 40 -42.35 -34.10 3.72
CA LYS A 40 -41.39 -34.75 2.80
C LYS A 40 -40.09 -33.97 2.72
N VAL A 41 -39.02 -34.53 3.26
CA VAL A 41 -37.67 -33.91 3.24
C VAL A 41 -37.21 -33.45 1.85
N PRO A 42 -37.42 -34.19 0.73
CA PRO A 42 -37.04 -33.70 -0.59
C PRO A 42 -37.74 -32.41 -1.01
N GLN A 43 -39.01 -32.22 -0.66
CA GLN A 43 -39.76 -30.98 -0.97
C GLN A 43 -39.27 -29.83 -0.14
N GLN A 44 -39.04 -30.05 1.16
CA GLN A 44 -38.41 -29.03 2.04
C GLN A 44 -37.03 -28.58 1.55
N LYS A 45 -36.22 -29.54 1.04
CA LYS A 45 -34.90 -29.17 0.47
C LYS A 45 -35.02 -28.31 -0.76
N GLU A 46 -35.94 -28.61 -1.65
CA GLU A 46 -36.15 -27.84 -2.89
C GLU A 46 -36.65 -26.43 -2.56
N ALA A 47 -37.62 -26.34 -1.67
CA ALA A 47 -38.11 -25.04 -1.15
C ALA A 47 -36.98 -24.23 -0.50
N MET A 48 -36.16 -24.85 0.34
CA MET A 48 -35.01 -24.14 0.97
C MET A 48 -33.95 -23.69 -0.04
N LYS A 49 -33.68 -24.44 -1.09
CA LYS A 49 -32.78 -24.03 -2.19
C LYS A 49 -33.33 -22.82 -2.93
N GLU A 50 -34.65 -22.78 -3.21
CA GLU A 50 -35.30 -21.63 -3.84
C GLU A 50 -35.31 -20.40 -2.93
N ILE A 51 -35.53 -20.58 -1.63
CA ILE A 51 -35.46 -19.50 -0.62
C ILE A 51 -34.06 -18.89 -0.59
N ILE A 52 -33.00 -19.73 -0.53
CA ILE A 52 -31.62 -19.24 -0.52
C ILE A 52 -31.26 -18.57 -1.85
N ALA A 53 -31.72 -19.11 -2.99
CA ALA A 53 -31.54 -18.44 -4.28
C ALA A 53 -32.24 -17.07 -4.31
N GLY A 54 -33.46 -16.98 -3.77
CA GLY A 54 -34.16 -15.70 -3.60
C GLY A 54 -33.39 -14.69 -2.72
N MET A 55 -32.86 -15.18 -1.59
CA MET A 55 -32.04 -14.38 -0.66
C MET A 55 -30.77 -13.86 -1.33
N THR A 56 -30.06 -14.69 -2.13
CA THR A 56 -28.84 -14.27 -2.85
C THR A 56 -29.10 -13.22 -3.92
N ILE A 57 -30.33 -13.17 -4.48
CA ILE A 57 -30.77 -12.15 -5.46
C ILE A 57 -31.24 -10.86 -4.76
N GLY A 58 -31.35 -10.87 -3.43
CA GLY A 58 -31.81 -9.71 -2.65
C GLY A 58 -33.34 -9.66 -2.44
N LYS A 59 -34.09 -10.74 -2.70
CA LYS A 59 -35.51 -10.82 -2.35
C LYS A 59 -35.66 -10.94 -0.83
N ASP A 60 -36.55 -10.16 -0.24
CA ASP A 60 -36.89 -10.30 1.17
C ASP A 60 -37.76 -11.54 1.39
N VAL A 61 -37.19 -12.55 2.03
CA VAL A 61 -37.84 -13.79 2.43
C VAL A 61 -37.91 -13.94 3.96
N SER A 62 -37.74 -12.85 4.70
CA SER A 62 -37.77 -12.80 6.17
C SER A 62 -39.09 -13.30 6.75
N ARG A 63 -40.18 -13.19 6.00
CA ARG A 63 -41.50 -13.66 6.37
C ARG A 63 -41.59 -15.18 6.60
N LEU A 64 -40.71 -15.95 5.93
CA LEU A 64 -40.67 -17.41 6.06
C LEU A 64 -39.94 -17.89 7.32
N PHE A 65 -39.39 -16.98 8.15
CA PHE A 65 -38.56 -17.31 9.29
C PHE A 65 -39.18 -18.35 10.25
N PRO A 66 -40.48 -18.22 10.70
CA PRO A 66 -41.09 -19.19 11.59
C PRO A 66 -41.21 -20.60 10.97
N HIS A 67 -41.54 -20.67 9.67
CA HIS A 67 -41.67 -21.97 8.95
C HIS A 67 -40.32 -22.63 8.79
N VAL A 68 -39.25 -21.86 8.52
CA VAL A 68 -37.88 -22.40 8.42
C VAL A 68 -37.38 -22.92 9.77
N VAL A 69 -37.66 -22.19 10.87
CA VAL A 69 -37.32 -22.66 12.23
C VAL A 69 -38.01 -23.98 12.57
N ASN A 70 -39.27 -24.16 12.19
CA ASN A 70 -39.99 -25.44 12.38
C ASN A 70 -39.33 -26.62 11.67
N CYS A 71 -38.66 -26.39 10.52
CA CYS A 71 -37.93 -27.39 9.77
C CYS A 71 -36.61 -27.82 10.40
N MET A 72 -36.12 -27.16 11.47
CA MET A 72 -34.82 -27.47 12.11
C MET A 72 -34.77 -28.89 12.70
N ARG A 73 -35.92 -29.48 13.05
CA ARG A 73 -36.01 -30.81 13.65
C ARG A 73 -35.80 -31.94 12.63
N THR A 74 -34.99 -31.73 11.63
CA THR A 74 -34.65 -32.75 10.61
C THR A 74 -33.34 -33.43 10.95
N ASN A 75 -33.19 -34.71 10.56
CA ASN A 75 -31.91 -35.43 10.66
C ASN A 75 -31.07 -35.28 9.37
N ASP A 76 -31.61 -34.66 8.32
CA ASP A 76 -30.91 -34.51 7.07
C ASP A 76 -29.88 -33.36 7.16
N LEU A 77 -28.61 -33.69 6.99
CA LEU A 77 -27.49 -32.75 7.13
C LEU A 77 -27.52 -31.65 6.08
N GLU A 78 -27.94 -31.97 4.84
CA GLU A 78 -27.99 -30.97 3.76
C GLU A 78 -29.08 -29.93 4.06
N LEU A 79 -30.25 -30.38 4.45
CA LEU A 79 -31.36 -29.51 4.84
C LEU A 79 -30.99 -28.64 6.06
N LYS A 80 -30.36 -29.23 7.08
CA LYS A 80 -29.85 -28.43 8.26
C LYS A 80 -28.89 -27.34 7.85
N LYS A 81 -27.95 -27.59 6.95
CA LYS A 81 -27.02 -26.59 6.47
C LYS A 81 -27.72 -25.41 5.80
N LEU A 82 -28.73 -25.70 4.97
CA LEU A 82 -29.51 -24.66 4.29
C LEU A 82 -30.34 -23.83 5.28
N ILE A 83 -30.98 -24.47 6.25
CA ILE A 83 -31.75 -23.80 7.32
C ILE A 83 -30.83 -22.89 8.15
N TYR A 84 -29.70 -23.39 8.58
CA TYR A 84 -28.74 -22.64 9.38
C TYR A 84 -28.18 -21.43 8.64
N LEU A 85 -27.89 -21.58 7.34
CA LEU A 85 -27.46 -20.46 6.50
C LEU A 85 -28.52 -19.36 6.43
N TYR A 86 -29.79 -19.74 6.29
CA TYR A 86 -30.90 -18.81 6.31
C TYR A 86 -31.02 -18.06 7.66
N ILE A 87 -30.94 -18.82 8.77
CA ILE A 87 -31.07 -18.25 10.12
C ILE A 87 -29.93 -17.26 10.40
N ILE A 88 -28.68 -17.57 10.05
CA ILE A 88 -27.53 -16.65 10.22
C ILE A 88 -27.81 -15.29 9.54
N ASN A 89 -28.39 -15.30 8.33
CA ASN A 89 -28.63 -14.06 7.58
C ASN A 89 -29.79 -13.23 8.13
N TYR A 90 -30.85 -13.89 8.62
CA TYR A 90 -32.05 -13.16 9.08
C TYR A 90 -32.14 -12.99 10.60
N ALA A 91 -31.25 -13.60 11.39
CA ALA A 91 -31.31 -13.49 12.85
C ALA A 91 -31.19 -12.03 13.36
N LYS A 92 -30.37 -11.21 12.70
CA LYS A 92 -30.24 -9.79 13.05
C LYS A 92 -31.49 -8.99 12.72
N VAL A 93 -32.18 -9.32 11.63
CA VAL A 93 -33.42 -8.64 11.21
C VAL A 93 -34.59 -8.98 12.11
N LYS A 94 -34.60 -10.23 12.65
CA LYS A 94 -35.66 -10.76 13.50
C LYS A 94 -35.15 -11.39 14.79
N PRO A 95 -34.59 -10.61 15.71
CA PRO A 95 -33.98 -11.13 16.94
C PRO A 95 -34.96 -11.87 17.82
N SER A 96 -36.19 -11.37 17.99
CA SER A 96 -37.24 -11.99 18.82
C SER A 96 -37.68 -13.38 18.30
N GLU A 97 -37.73 -13.56 16.99
CA GLU A 97 -38.07 -14.86 16.37
C GLU A 97 -36.87 -15.84 16.45
N SER A 98 -35.64 -15.31 16.41
CA SER A 98 -34.40 -16.10 16.47
C SER A 98 -34.24 -16.86 17.80
N ILE A 99 -34.83 -16.35 18.89
CA ILE A 99 -34.85 -17.05 20.19
C ILE A 99 -35.54 -18.40 20.10
N LEU A 100 -36.54 -18.55 19.24
CA LEU A 100 -37.26 -19.83 19.03
C LEU A 100 -36.32 -20.94 18.48
N ALA A 101 -35.26 -20.57 17.78
CA ALA A 101 -34.29 -21.50 17.25
C ALA A 101 -33.29 -22.02 18.30
N VAL A 102 -33.12 -21.32 19.45
CA VAL A 102 -32.11 -21.65 20.47
C VAL A 102 -32.26 -23.07 21.00
N ASN A 103 -33.48 -23.50 21.32
CA ASN A 103 -33.69 -24.85 21.84
C ASN A 103 -33.27 -25.93 20.83
N SER A 104 -33.53 -25.70 19.55
CA SER A 104 -33.10 -26.62 18.49
C SER A 104 -31.59 -26.64 18.33
N PHE A 105 -30.93 -25.50 18.43
CA PHE A 105 -29.48 -25.45 18.43
C PHE A 105 -28.85 -26.14 19.62
N LEU A 106 -29.41 -26.01 20.82
CA LEU A 106 -28.92 -26.69 22.02
C LEU A 106 -29.08 -28.20 21.93
N LEU A 107 -30.19 -28.68 21.36
CA LEU A 107 -30.39 -30.11 21.09
C LEU A 107 -29.36 -30.62 20.08
N ASP A 108 -29.17 -29.93 18.99
CA ASP A 108 -28.20 -30.28 17.96
C ASP A 108 -26.74 -30.20 18.44
N ALA A 109 -26.44 -29.25 19.32
CA ALA A 109 -25.11 -29.11 19.91
C ALA A 109 -24.77 -30.21 20.90
N ASN A 110 -25.79 -30.92 21.44
CA ASN A 110 -25.67 -32.08 22.34
C ASN A 110 -25.97 -33.41 21.64
N ASP A 111 -26.05 -33.44 20.30
CA ASP A 111 -26.29 -34.66 19.54
C ASP A 111 -25.15 -35.67 19.78
N VAL A 112 -25.48 -36.84 20.31
CA VAL A 112 -24.50 -37.90 20.65
C VAL A 112 -23.95 -38.58 19.40
N GLU A 113 -24.78 -38.72 18.35
CA GLU A 113 -24.47 -39.56 17.19
C GLU A 113 -23.56 -38.85 16.19
N SER A 114 -23.74 -37.53 15.97
CA SER A 114 -23.06 -36.80 14.88
C SER A 114 -22.22 -35.63 15.37
N PRO A 115 -20.88 -35.78 15.40
CA PRO A 115 -19.98 -34.65 15.69
C PRO A 115 -20.12 -33.48 14.71
N ILE A 116 -20.50 -33.79 13.46
CA ILE A 116 -20.69 -32.77 12.42
C ILE A 116 -21.88 -31.86 12.75
N ILE A 117 -22.98 -32.44 13.26
CA ILE A 117 -24.15 -31.65 13.66
C ILE A 117 -23.82 -30.79 14.88
N ARG A 118 -23.13 -31.36 15.89
CA ARG A 118 -22.66 -30.57 17.06
C ARG A 118 -21.85 -29.38 16.64
N ALA A 119 -20.83 -29.60 15.82
CA ALA A 119 -19.94 -28.53 15.35
C ALA A 119 -20.69 -27.49 14.49
N LEU A 120 -21.64 -27.92 13.65
CA LEU A 120 -22.45 -27.04 12.83
C LEU A 120 -23.34 -26.13 13.65
N ALA A 121 -23.98 -26.67 14.70
CA ALA A 121 -24.82 -25.92 15.64
C ALA A 121 -24.00 -24.88 16.39
N ILE A 122 -22.85 -25.27 16.98
CA ILE A 122 -21.93 -24.35 17.68
C ILE A 122 -21.45 -23.23 16.72
N ARG A 123 -21.03 -23.58 15.52
CA ARG A 123 -20.60 -22.62 14.51
C ARG A 123 -21.68 -21.60 14.16
N THR A 124 -22.91 -22.07 14.01
CA THR A 124 -24.06 -21.24 13.63
C THR A 124 -24.40 -20.27 14.76
N MET A 125 -24.53 -20.78 15.99
CA MET A 125 -24.74 -19.93 17.17
C MET A 125 -23.67 -18.86 17.33
N GLY A 126 -22.39 -19.20 17.10
CA GLY A 126 -21.27 -18.26 17.16
C GLY A 126 -21.25 -17.24 16.03
N CYS A 127 -22.06 -17.42 14.98
CA CYS A 127 -22.23 -16.42 13.90
C CYS A 127 -23.45 -15.51 14.12
N ILE A 128 -24.38 -15.92 14.99
CA ILE A 128 -25.57 -15.14 15.34
C ILE A 128 -25.16 -14.14 16.43
N ARG A 129 -25.25 -12.84 16.12
CA ARG A 129 -24.86 -11.76 17.02
C ARG A 129 -26.09 -11.12 17.65
N VAL A 130 -26.84 -11.93 18.40
CA VAL A 130 -28.02 -11.52 19.15
C VAL A 130 -27.73 -11.80 20.63
N GLU A 131 -27.77 -10.76 21.47
CA GLU A 131 -27.35 -10.84 22.88
C GLU A 131 -28.07 -11.91 23.68
N GLU A 132 -29.36 -12.11 23.44
CA GLU A 132 -30.17 -13.11 24.11
C GLU A 132 -29.68 -14.55 23.81
N ILE A 133 -29.11 -14.79 22.62
CA ILE A 133 -28.59 -16.10 22.22
C ILE A 133 -27.17 -16.30 22.76
N VAL A 134 -26.41 -15.24 22.91
CA VAL A 134 -25.02 -15.27 23.37
C VAL A 134 -24.87 -15.90 24.75
N SER A 135 -25.80 -15.65 25.68
CA SER A 135 -25.78 -16.22 27.03
C SER A 135 -25.83 -17.76 27.01
N TYR A 136 -26.63 -18.37 26.13
CA TYR A 136 -26.75 -19.82 25.97
C TYR A 136 -25.53 -20.44 25.28
N LEU A 137 -24.81 -19.65 24.45
CA LEU A 137 -23.62 -20.10 23.75
C LEU A 137 -22.45 -20.40 24.70
N CYS A 138 -22.32 -19.67 25.81
CA CYS A 138 -21.18 -19.82 26.74
C CYS A 138 -21.08 -21.26 27.32
N GLU A 139 -22.18 -21.85 27.75
CA GLU A 139 -22.20 -23.20 28.27
C GLU A 139 -21.95 -24.24 27.15
N THR A 140 -22.56 -24.03 26.01
CA THR A 140 -22.36 -24.87 24.83
C THR A 140 -20.89 -24.89 24.40
N LEU A 141 -20.19 -23.74 24.45
CA LEU A 141 -18.77 -23.65 24.12
C LEU A 141 -17.89 -24.35 25.17
N LYS A 142 -18.23 -24.28 26.47
CA LYS A 142 -17.51 -25.03 27.52
C LYS A 142 -17.56 -26.53 27.25
N ASN A 143 -18.75 -27.04 26.90
CA ASN A 143 -18.94 -28.44 26.55
C ASN A 143 -18.20 -28.81 25.26
N GLY A 144 -18.30 -27.96 24.22
CA GLY A 144 -17.64 -28.18 22.93
C GLY A 144 -16.13 -28.15 22.99
N LEU A 145 -15.52 -27.35 23.86
CA LEU A 145 -14.07 -27.35 24.11
C LEU A 145 -13.60 -28.67 24.77
N ASN A 146 -14.46 -29.32 25.54
CA ASN A 146 -14.17 -30.59 26.21
C ASN A 146 -14.69 -31.79 25.44
N ASP A 147 -15.21 -31.64 24.21
CA ASP A 147 -15.75 -32.74 23.41
C ASP A 147 -14.67 -33.80 23.10
N SER A 148 -15.12 -35.02 22.85
CA SER A 148 -14.24 -36.10 22.43
C SER A 148 -13.70 -35.94 21.00
N ASP A 149 -14.45 -35.25 20.14
CA ASP A 149 -14.12 -35.07 18.73
C ASP A 149 -13.31 -33.79 18.46
N ALA A 150 -12.23 -33.93 17.71
CA ALA A 150 -11.32 -32.83 17.39
C ALA A 150 -11.97 -31.74 16.52
N TYR A 151 -12.96 -32.13 15.68
CA TYR A 151 -13.64 -31.15 14.81
C TYR A 151 -14.56 -30.22 15.61
N VAL A 152 -15.22 -30.75 16.66
CA VAL A 152 -16.04 -29.98 17.59
C VAL A 152 -15.16 -29.03 18.40
N LYS A 153 -14.06 -29.52 18.98
CA LYS A 153 -13.07 -28.69 19.71
C LYS A 153 -12.54 -27.55 18.84
N LYS A 154 -12.09 -27.86 17.62
CA LYS A 154 -11.61 -26.89 16.66
C LYS A 154 -12.64 -25.78 16.40
N THR A 155 -13.89 -26.15 16.16
CA THR A 155 -14.96 -25.20 15.88
C THR A 155 -15.27 -24.33 17.09
N SER A 156 -15.28 -24.93 18.28
CA SER A 156 -15.49 -24.22 19.55
C SER A 156 -14.39 -23.20 19.82
N CYS A 157 -13.12 -23.54 19.57
CA CYS A 157 -12.00 -22.58 19.71
C CYS A 157 -12.22 -21.30 18.87
N ILE A 158 -12.59 -21.45 17.60
CA ILE A 158 -12.83 -20.30 16.72
C ILE A 158 -14.08 -19.53 17.16
N CYS A 159 -15.13 -20.23 17.65
CA CYS A 159 -16.34 -19.58 18.11
C CYS A 159 -16.13 -18.75 19.39
N VAL A 160 -15.20 -19.14 20.27
CA VAL A 160 -14.82 -18.30 21.43
C VAL A 160 -14.24 -16.97 20.99
N ALA A 161 -13.40 -16.93 19.96
CA ALA A 161 -12.86 -15.67 19.43
C ALA A 161 -13.97 -14.78 18.82
N LYS A 162 -14.94 -15.38 18.11
CA LYS A 162 -16.11 -14.65 17.58
C LYS A 162 -17.00 -14.12 18.71
N LEU A 163 -17.20 -14.90 19.76
CA LEU A 163 -17.94 -14.47 20.94
C LEU A 163 -17.23 -13.30 21.64
N TYR A 164 -15.90 -13.35 21.71
CA TYR A 164 -15.11 -12.27 22.30
C TYR A 164 -15.27 -10.94 21.54
N SER A 165 -15.39 -10.97 20.21
CA SER A 165 -15.63 -9.75 19.40
C SER A 165 -17.00 -9.13 19.65
N THR A 166 -18.00 -9.90 20.12
CA THR A 166 -19.36 -9.41 20.40
C THR A 166 -19.52 -9.04 21.88
N CYS A 167 -19.13 -9.93 22.79
CA CYS A 167 -19.30 -9.77 24.25
C CYS A 167 -18.02 -10.18 25.00
N PRO A 168 -17.01 -9.32 25.12
CA PRO A 168 -15.75 -9.64 25.75
C PRO A 168 -15.87 -10.05 27.22
N GLU A 169 -16.80 -9.43 27.96
CA GLU A 169 -17.00 -9.66 29.38
C GLU A 169 -17.49 -11.08 29.67
N LEU A 170 -18.49 -11.56 28.92
CA LEU A 170 -19.00 -12.91 29.07
C LEU A 170 -17.94 -13.99 28.85
N VAL A 171 -17.01 -13.76 27.94
CA VAL A 171 -15.90 -14.70 27.67
C VAL A 171 -14.93 -14.74 28.86
N LYS A 172 -14.66 -13.59 29.48
CA LYS A 172 -13.77 -13.48 30.65
C LYS A 172 -14.42 -14.11 31.89
N ASP A 173 -15.66 -13.76 32.19
CA ASP A 173 -16.40 -14.24 33.37
C ASP A 173 -16.62 -15.74 33.36
N ASN A 174 -16.87 -16.29 32.17
CA ASN A 174 -17.04 -17.72 32.00
C ASN A 174 -15.73 -18.53 31.95
N GLY A 175 -14.56 -17.90 32.02
CA GLY A 175 -13.25 -18.55 32.00
C GLY A 175 -12.89 -19.27 30.70
N LEU A 176 -13.50 -18.88 29.57
CA LEU A 176 -13.29 -19.52 28.25
C LEU A 176 -11.86 -19.29 27.73
N ILE A 177 -11.22 -18.17 28.09
CA ILE A 177 -9.82 -17.89 27.72
C ILE A 177 -8.88 -18.91 28.36
N GLU A 178 -9.11 -19.26 29.63
CA GLU A 178 -8.29 -20.25 30.34
C GLU A 178 -8.47 -21.64 29.73
N GLN A 179 -9.70 -22.00 29.35
CA GLN A 179 -9.95 -23.26 28.63
C GLN A 179 -9.26 -23.28 27.25
N LEU A 180 -9.26 -22.18 26.49
CA LEU A 180 -8.49 -22.08 25.24
C LEU A 180 -6.99 -22.30 25.47
N LYS A 181 -6.43 -21.80 26.59
CA LYS A 181 -5.03 -22.06 26.92
C LYS A 181 -4.74 -23.53 27.17
N THR A 182 -5.71 -24.29 27.72
CA THR A 182 -5.54 -25.76 27.88
C THR A 182 -5.54 -26.47 26.55
N MET A 183 -6.24 -25.98 25.52
CA MET A 183 -6.24 -26.54 24.16
C MET A 183 -4.86 -26.46 23.48
N LEU A 184 -3.96 -25.58 23.94
CA LEU A 184 -2.56 -25.57 23.47
C LEU A 184 -1.77 -26.82 23.90
N ASP A 185 -2.28 -27.61 24.81
CA ASP A 185 -1.69 -28.89 25.22
C ASP A 185 -2.33 -30.11 24.48
N ASP A 186 -3.35 -29.89 23.65
CA ASP A 186 -3.98 -30.96 22.86
C ASP A 186 -3.00 -31.58 21.86
N GLY A 187 -3.12 -32.89 21.65
CA GLY A 187 -2.27 -33.64 20.74
C GLY A 187 -2.65 -33.49 19.26
N ASN A 188 -3.82 -32.91 18.94
CA ASN A 188 -4.29 -32.75 17.59
C ASN A 188 -3.84 -31.41 16.99
N ALA A 189 -3.11 -31.44 15.86
CA ALA A 189 -2.57 -30.26 15.19
C ALA A 189 -3.66 -29.24 14.77
N THR A 190 -4.86 -29.72 14.39
CA THR A 190 -5.94 -28.82 13.97
C THR A 190 -6.60 -28.10 15.16
N VAL A 191 -6.69 -28.74 16.32
CA VAL A 191 -7.18 -28.11 17.57
C VAL A 191 -6.17 -27.10 18.05
N LEU A 192 -4.89 -27.48 18.11
CA LEU A 192 -3.78 -26.61 18.52
C LEU A 192 -3.73 -25.34 17.67
N SER A 193 -3.74 -25.48 16.33
CA SER A 193 -3.68 -24.32 15.42
C SER A 193 -4.89 -23.40 15.55
N SER A 194 -6.08 -23.97 15.80
CA SER A 194 -7.30 -23.17 16.01
C SER A 194 -7.33 -22.47 17.34
N ALA A 195 -6.75 -23.07 18.40
CA ALA A 195 -6.57 -22.40 19.69
C ALA A 195 -5.57 -21.26 19.61
N ILE A 196 -4.47 -21.43 18.83
CA ILE A 196 -3.51 -20.38 18.55
C ILE A 196 -4.19 -19.22 17.81
N ALA A 197 -4.95 -19.52 16.77
CA ALA A 197 -5.69 -18.51 15.99
C ALA A 197 -6.64 -17.72 16.90
N ALA A 198 -7.44 -18.41 17.72
CA ALA A 198 -8.39 -17.79 18.64
C ALA A 198 -7.71 -16.89 19.68
N LEU A 199 -6.64 -17.38 20.33
CA LEU A 199 -5.89 -16.58 21.29
C LEU A 199 -5.16 -15.40 20.69
N SER A 200 -4.67 -15.53 19.45
CA SER A 200 -4.05 -14.42 18.71
C SER A 200 -5.06 -13.33 18.39
N GLU A 201 -6.26 -13.72 17.92
CA GLU A 201 -7.35 -12.79 17.62
C GLU A 201 -7.84 -12.06 18.89
N ILE A 202 -8.07 -12.80 19.97
CA ILE A 202 -8.45 -12.21 21.27
C ILE A 202 -7.36 -11.27 21.77
N SER A 203 -6.08 -11.59 21.58
CA SER A 203 -4.97 -10.72 21.98
C SER A 203 -4.93 -9.44 21.16
N LEU A 204 -5.25 -9.51 19.85
CA LEU A 204 -5.32 -8.35 18.96
C LEU A 204 -6.46 -7.41 19.39
N LEU A 205 -7.66 -7.96 19.60
CA LEU A 205 -8.85 -7.19 20.01
C LEU A 205 -8.68 -6.53 21.39
N SER A 206 -8.14 -7.28 22.37
CA SER A 206 -7.99 -6.77 23.74
C SER A 206 -6.77 -5.87 23.96
N GLY A 207 -5.76 -5.94 23.08
CA GLY A 207 -4.45 -5.36 23.33
C GLY A 207 -3.62 -6.06 24.41
N ILE A 208 -4.12 -7.19 24.97
CA ILE A 208 -3.46 -7.97 26.04
C ILE A 208 -2.88 -9.26 25.43
N GLU A 209 -1.61 -9.54 25.68
CA GLU A 209 -0.96 -10.75 25.19
C GLU A 209 -1.42 -12.01 25.97
N TYR A 210 -2.45 -12.70 25.48
CA TYR A 210 -2.95 -13.95 26.06
C TYR A 210 -2.15 -15.17 25.61
N LEU A 211 -1.58 -15.15 24.40
CA LEU A 211 -0.75 -16.22 23.84
C LEU A 211 0.71 -16.05 24.28
N LYS A 212 1.10 -16.73 25.37
CA LYS A 212 2.50 -16.76 25.83
C LYS A 212 3.18 -18.03 25.39
N LEU A 213 4.08 -17.93 24.42
CA LEU A 213 4.83 -19.07 23.90
C LEU A 213 5.98 -19.45 24.85
N ASN A 214 5.83 -20.56 25.56
CA ASN A 214 6.86 -21.18 26.38
C ASN A 214 7.69 -22.17 25.54
N SER A 215 8.88 -22.56 26.00
CA SER A 215 9.74 -23.54 25.30
C SER A 215 9.07 -24.91 25.10
N LYS A 216 8.15 -25.32 25.98
CA LYS A 216 7.39 -26.57 25.85
C LYS A 216 6.35 -26.45 24.73
N ILE A 217 5.60 -25.36 24.73
CA ILE A 217 4.60 -25.05 23.69
C ILE A 217 5.27 -24.86 22.34
N LEU A 218 6.42 -24.15 22.27
CA LEU A 218 7.18 -23.97 21.04
C LEU A 218 7.53 -25.32 20.37
N LYS A 219 8.05 -26.29 21.13
CA LYS A 219 8.36 -27.61 20.60
C LYS A 219 7.12 -28.31 20.02
N LYS A 220 5.97 -28.25 20.72
CA LYS A 220 4.72 -28.83 20.25
C LYS A 220 4.23 -28.16 18.96
N ILE A 221 4.30 -26.83 18.90
CA ILE A 221 3.91 -26.04 17.72
C ILE A 221 4.76 -26.42 16.51
N LEU A 222 6.09 -26.53 16.67
CA LEU A 222 6.98 -26.91 15.59
C LEU A 222 6.75 -28.37 15.12
N THR A 223 6.34 -29.27 16.01
CA THR A 223 5.95 -30.63 15.62
C THR A 223 4.62 -30.61 14.86
N ALA A 224 3.62 -29.87 15.37
CA ALA A 224 2.31 -29.77 14.77
C ALA A 224 2.31 -29.03 13.40
N LEU A 225 3.35 -28.25 13.11
CA LEU A 225 3.47 -27.47 11.87
C LEU A 225 3.41 -28.36 10.61
N ASN A 226 3.96 -29.56 10.66
CA ASN A 226 3.96 -30.49 9.53
C ASN A 226 2.61 -31.23 9.36
N ASP A 227 1.85 -31.39 10.45
CA ASP A 227 0.59 -32.13 10.46
C ASP A 227 -0.63 -31.22 10.30
N ALA A 228 -0.42 -29.90 10.43
CA ALA A 228 -1.48 -28.91 10.30
C ALA A 228 -1.87 -28.69 8.82
N ASN A 229 -3.13 -28.34 8.59
CA ASN A 229 -3.58 -27.87 7.28
C ASN A 229 -2.97 -26.48 6.95
N GLU A 230 -3.07 -26.04 5.70
CA GLU A 230 -2.49 -24.80 5.22
C GLU A 230 -2.86 -23.57 6.07
N TRP A 231 -4.11 -23.43 6.46
CA TRP A 231 -4.60 -22.38 7.34
C TRP A 231 -3.98 -22.45 8.74
N GLY A 232 -3.92 -23.66 9.28
CA GLY A 232 -3.27 -23.90 10.57
C GLY A 232 -1.78 -23.59 10.54
N GLN A 233 -1.09 -23.93 9.45
CA GLN A 233 0.32 -23.59 9.24
C GLN A 233 0.53 -22.06 9.25
N ILE A 234 -0.32 -21.30 8.57
CA ILE A 234 -0.24 -19.83 8.56
C ILE A 234 -0.42 -19.27 9.97
N TYR A 235 -1.44 -19.73 10.72
CA TYR A 235 -1.65 -19.26 12.10
C TYR A 235 -0.48 -19.61 13.04
N ILE A 236 0.08 -20.81 12.87
CA ILE A 236 1.27 -21.22 13.63
C ILE A 236 2.47 -20.31 13.29
N LEU A 237 2.72 -20.08 12.00
CA LEU A 237 3.83 -19.22 11.54
C LEU A 237 3.68 -17.77 12.04
N ASP A 238 2.45 -17.23 11.97
CA ASP A 238 2.17 -15.89 12.50
C ASP A 238 2.35 -15.80 14.02
N SER A 239 1.98 -16.85 14.76
CA SER A 239 2.21 -16.91 16.20
C SER A 239 3.69 -16.90 16.58
N LEU A 240 4.55 -17.54 15.75
CA LEU A 240 6.00 -17.52 15.94
C LEU A 240 6.59 -16.11 15.83
N MET A 241 5.93 -15.21 15.09
CA MET A 241 6.34 -13.80 15.05
C MET A 241 6.25 -13.11 16.42
N ASN A 242 5.39 -13.58 17.33
CA ASN A 242 5.25 -13.02 18.68
C ASN A 242 6.23 -13.63 19.70
N TYR A 243 7.08 -14.59 19.27
CA TYR A 243 8.05 -15.20 20.17
C TYR A 243 9.21 -14.24 20.49
N LYS A 244 9.32 -13.83 21.78
CA LYS A 244 10.27 -12.81 22.26
C LYS A 244 11.57 -13.38 22.84
N LYS A 245 11.61 -14.65 23.24
CA LYS A 245 12.77 -15.28 23.90
C LYS A 245 13.76 -15.89 22.91
N THR A 246 14.35 -15.05 22.09
CA THR A 246 15.26 -15.42 21.00
C THR A 246 16.68 -15.70 21.52
N LYS A 247 17.02 -16.98 21.71
CA LYS A 247 18.40 -17.43 21.85
C LYS A 247 18.83 -18.06 20.52
N ALA A 248 20.09 -17.89 20.12
CA ALA A 248 20.60 -18.37 18.83
C ALA A 248 20.19 -19.81 18.49
N HIS A 249 20.37 -20.75 19.43
CA HIS A 249 19.97 -22.15 19.24
C HIS A 249 18.46 -22.35 19.02
N LYS A 250 17.60 -21.53 19.60
CA LYS A 250 16.14 -21.64 19.38
C LYS A 250 15.73 -21.04 18.05
N SER A 251 16.37 -19.96 17.64
CA SER A 251 16.16 -19.33 16.34
C SER A 251 16.55 -20.30 15.22
N GLU A 252 17.66 -21.00 15.39
CA GLU A 252 18.09 -22.04 14.46
C GLU A 252 17.09 -23.20 14.36
N MET A 253 16.61 -23.72 15.48
CA MET A 253 15.59 -24.78 15.52
C MET A 253 14.27 -24.34 14.85
N ILE A 254 13.87 -23.08 14.99
CA ILE A 254 12.69 -22.55 14.30
C ILE A 254 12.93 -22.51 12.80
N ILE A 255 14.06 -21.97 12.35
CA ILE A 255 14.38 -21.86 10.93
C ILE A 255 14.47 -23.26 10.31
N GLU A 256 15.11 -24.23 10.96
CA GLU A 256 15.21 -25.59 10.46
C GLU A 256 13.85 -26.25 10.27
N ALA A 257 12.89 -25.99 11.15
CA ALA A 257 11.52 -26.50 11.03
C ALA A 257 10.72 -25.80 9.94
N VAL A 258 11.00 -24.50 9.67
CA VAL A 258 10.25 -23.69 8.71
C VAL A 258 10.77 -23.78 7.29
N VAL A 259 12.10 -23.93 7.08
CA VAL A 259 12.73 -23.99 5.74
C VAL A 259 12.08 -25.04 4.80
N PRO A 260 11.65 -26.23 5.22
CA PRO A 260 10.95 -27.19 4.34
C PRO A 260 9.69 -26.61 3.70
N LEU A 261 9.00 -25.66 4.35
CA LEU A 261 7.79 -25.02 3.84
C LEU A 261 8.04 -24.06 2.66
N PHE A 262 9.29 -23.76 2.34
CA PHE A 262 9.64 -22.98 1.13
C PHE A 262 9.25 -23.69 -0.17
N ASN A 263 9.06 -25.00 -0.13
CA ASN A 263 8.61 -25.81 -1.27
C ASN A 263 7.10 -26.16 -1.20
N HIS A 264 6.34 -25.44 -0.37
CA HIS A 264 4.91 -25.68 -0.23
C HIS A 264 4.14 -25.26 -1.51
N ILE A 265 3.02 -25.91 -1.79
CA ILE A 265 2.19 -25.60 -2.98
C ILE A 265 1.49 -24.24 -2.82
N ASN A 266 1.05 -23.92 -1.60
CA ASN A 266 0.33 -22.69 -1.32
C ASN A 266 1.28 -21.53 -1.07
N PRO A 267 1.30 -20.47 -1.92
CA PRO A 267 2.20 -19.33 -1.77
C PRO A 267 1.98 -18.53 -0.47
N ALA A 268 0.78 -18.58 0.14
CA ALA A 268 0.53 -17.91 1.40
C ALA A 268 1.33 -18.55 2.56
N VAL A 269 1.46 -19.90 2.57
CA VAL A 269 2.32 -20.59 3.53
C VAL A 269 3.78 -20.23 3.32
N ILE A 270 4.23 -20.18 2.05
CA ILE A 270 5.61 -19.79 1.72
C ILE A 270 5.91 -18.36 2.20
N MET A 271 5.01 -17.40 1.94
CA MET A 271 5.20 -16.00 2.38
C MET A 271 5.24 -15.88 3.91
N SER A 272 4.38 -16.62 4.63
CA SER A 272 4.43 -16.67 6.09
C SER A 272 5.72 -17.33 6.61
N ALA A 273 6.23 -18.34 5.92
CA ALA A 273 7.53 -18.97 6.23
C ALA A 273 8.68 -17.99 6.00
N ILE A 274 8.68 -17.25 4.89
CA ILE A 274 9.67 -16.21 4.58
C ILE A 274 9.70 -15.16 5.70
N LYS A 275 8.53 -14.67 6.13
CA LYS A 275 8.37 -13.71 7.23
C LYS A 275 9.06 -14.18 8.51
N VAL A 276 8.82 -15.43 8.90
CA VAL A 276 9.44 -16.03 10.10
C VAL A 276 10.95 -16.13 9.93
N VAL A 277 11.44 -16.65 8.80
CA VAL A 277 12.88 -16.79 8.55
C VAL A 277 13.58 -15.44 8.56
N LEU A 278 13.01 -14.40 7.91
CA LEU A 278 13.57 -13.05 7.93
C LEU A 278 13.75 -12.48 9.33
N LYS A 279 12.78 -12.73 10.24
CA LYS A 279 12.88 -12.30 11.63
C LYS A 279 13.96 -13.02 12.41
N PHE A 280 13.99 -14.35 12.31
CA PHE A 280 14.90 -15.16 13.15
C PHE A 280 16.34 -15.23 12.61
N LEU A 281 16.56 -14.87 11.34
CA LEU A 281 17.89 -14.84 10.73
C LEU A 281 18.83 -13.85 11.43
N ASP A 282 18.31 -12.74 11.95
CA ASP A 282 19.07 -11.71 12.66
C ASP A 282 19.65 -12.21 14.02
N PHE A 283 19.14 -13.32 14.55
CA PHE A 283 19.53 -13.89 15.84
C PHE A 283 20.50 -15.07 15.71
N ILE A 284 20.97 -15.41 14.51
CA ILE A 284 21.95 -16.47 14.28
C ILE A 284 23.34 -15.87 14.28
N GLU A 285 24.25 -16.45 15.08
CA GLU A 285 25.63 -15.98 15.22
C GLU A 285 26.59 -16.61 14.18
N ASP A 286 26.23 -17.79 13.63
CA ASP A 286 27.06 -18.52 12.67
C ASP A 286 26.86 -17.98 11.24
N GLU A 287 27.81 -17.20 10.74
CA GLU A 287 27.81 -16.62 9.40
C GLU A 287 27.63 -17.65 8.27
N LYS A 288 28.19 -18.84 8.40
CA LYS A 288 28.05 -19.88 7.37
C LYS A 288 26.62 -20.39 7.27
N LYS A 289 25.94 -20.53 8.40
CA LYS A 289 24.53 -20.91 8.46
C LYS A 289 23.65 -19.79 7.90
N VAL A 290 23.94 -18.55 8.28
CA VAL A 290 23.24 -17.36 7.73
C VAL A 290 23.35 -17.33 6.22
N GLN A 291 24.54 -17.53 5.64
CA GLN A 291 24.72 -17.57 4.19
C GLN A 291 23.96 -18.72 3.53
N ASN A 292 23.91 -19.92 4.16
CA ASN A 292 23.17 -21.05 3.64
C ASN A 292 21.66 -20.81 3.64
N TYR A 293 21.11 -20.28 4.75
CA TYR A 293 19.69 -19.95 4.83
C TYR A 293 19.32 -18.78 3.91
N SER A 294 20.19 -17.78 3.76
CA SER A 294 20.03 -16.67 2.82
C SER A 294 19.95 -17.15 1.37
N LYS A 295 20.79 -18.11 0.97
CA LYS A 295 20.71 -18.74 -0.36
C LYS A 295 19.38 -19.47 -0.58
N LYS A 296 18.92 -20.25 0.41
CA LYS A 296 17.62 -20.93 0.31
C LYS A 296 16.48 -19.94 0.21
N LEU A 297 16.57 -18.84 0.96
CA LEU A 297 15.59 -17.77 0.94
C LEU A 297 15.56 -17.07 -0.42
N SER A 298 16.71 -16.69 -0.99
CA SER A 298 16.77 -16.04 -2.31
C SER A 298 16.21 -16.95 -3.42
N LEU A 299 16.56 -18.23 -3.42
CA LEU A 299 16.02 -19.21 -4.37
C LEU A 299 14.49 -19.35 -4.24
N CYS A 300 13.97 -19.39 -3.02
CA CYS A 300 12.53 -19.43 -2.76
C CYS A 300 11.82 -18.18 -3.30
N LEU A 301 12.35 -16.99 -3.01
CA LEU A 301 11.79 -15.73 -3.49
C LEU A 301 11.80 -15.65 -5.02
N ILE A 302 12.88 -16.11 -5.68
CA ILE A 302 12.97 -16.15 -7.14
C ILE A 302 11.98 -17.15 -7.74
N SER A 303 11.82 -18.32 -7.13
CA SER A 303 10.86 -19.32 -7.61
C SER A 303 9.40 -18.83 -7.52
N LEU A 304 9.06 -18.05 -6.49
CA LEU A 304 7.74 -17.42 -6.36
C LEU A 304 7.46 -16.37 -7.45
N MET A 305 8.48 -15.82 -8.11
CA MET A 305 8.27 -14.88 -9.23
C MET A 305 7.65 -15.57 -10.47
N ASP A 306 7.66 -16.88 -10.55
CA ASP A 306 6.98 -17.63 -11.61
C ASP A 306 5.50 -17.93 -11.31
N SER A 307 5.00 -17.48 -10.13
CA SER A 307 3.59 -17.60 -9.73
C SER A 307 2.65 -16.67 -10.54
N VAL A 308 1.36 -16.69 -10.19
CA VAL A 308 0.35 -15.79 -10.80
C VAL A 308 0.73 -14.31 -10.63
N PRO A 309 0.32 -13.44 -11.56
CA PRO A 309 0.76 -12.04 -11.58
C PRO A 309 0.48 -11.26 -10.29
N GLU A 310 -0.65 -11.53 -9.62
CA GLU A 310 -1.05 -10.87 -8.38
C GLU A 310 -0.09 -11.21 -7.24
N MET A 311 0.27 -12.49 -7.12
CA MET A 311 1.26 -12.95 -6.14
C MET A 311 2.66 -12.40 -6.46
N ARG A 312 3.01 -12.33 -7.72
CA ARG A 312 4.27 -11.73 -8.17
C ARG A 312 4.36 -10.26 -7.78
N TYR A 313 3.27 -9.51 -7.95
CA TYR A 313 3.20 -8.11 -7.54
C TYR A 313 3.39 -7.96 -6.03
N LEU A 314 2.64 -8.73 -5.22
CA LEU A 314 2.80 -8.73 -3.77
C LEU A 314 4.23 -9.03 -3.34
N LEU A 315 4.84 -10.05 -3.97
CA LEU A 315 6.20 -10.46 -3.71
C LEU A 315 7.21 -9.33 -4.04
N LEU A 316 7.06 -8.67 -5.19
CA LEU A 316 7.93 -7.55 -5.58
C LEU A 316 7.81 -6.38 -4.61
N ARG A 317 6.59 -6.07 -4.16
CA ARG A 317 6.36 -5.04 -3.12
C ARG A 317 7.08 -5.40 -1.80
N ALA A 318 7.01 -6.67 -1.39
CA ALA A 318 7.75 -7.17 -0.23
C ALA A 318 9.27 -7.08 -0.42
N MET A 319 9.76 -7.38 -1.62
CA MET A 319 11.19 -7.33 -1.94
C MET A 319 11.77 -5.92 -1.81
N HIS A 320 11.02 -4.86 -2.04
CA HIS A 320 11.49 -3.50 -1.79
C HIS A 320 11.99 -3.30 -0.35
N CYS A 321 11.27 -3.82 0.64
CA CYS A 321 11.65 -3.74 2.04
C CYS A 321 12.79 -4.72 2.37
N ILE A 322 12.76 -5.93 1.78
CA ILE A 322 13.80 -6.94 2.00
C ILE A 322 15.16 -6.44 1.47
N ILE A 323 15.18 -5.87 0.26
CA ILE A 323 16.40 -5.35 -0.38
C ILE A 323 16.96 -4.18 0.42
N GLN A 324 16.14 -3.28 0.93
CA GLN A 324 16.60 -2.15 1.74
C GLN A 324 17.37 -2.62 2.99
N LYS A 325 16.92 -3.71 3.63
CA LYS A 325 17.57 -4.26 4.82
C LYS A 325 18.69 -5.25 4.49
N ARG A 326 18.55 -6.03 3.39
CA ARG A 326 19.45 -7.15 3.03
C ARG A 326 19.70 -7.21 1.53
N HIS A 327 20.40 -6.22 1.03
CA HIS A 327 20.75 -6.08 -0.40
C HIS A 327 21.45 -7.32 -0.97
N TYR A 328 22.36 -7.92 -0.20
CA TYR A 328 23.20 -9.04 -0.60
C TYR A 328 22.44 -10.32 -1.03
N LEU A 329 21.14 -10.42 -0.73
CA LEU A 329 20.34 -11.61 -1.09
C LEU A 329 20.22 -11.83 -2.60
N PHE A 330 20.25 -10.76 -3.40
CA PHE A 330 19.96 -10.79 -4.83
C PHE A 330 21.11 -10.32 -5.73
N ASP A 331 22.29 -10.01 -5.17
CA ASP A 331 23.43 -9.48 -5.93
C ASP A 331 23.80 -10.33 -7.14
N LYS A 332 23.66 -11.66 -7.04
CA LYS A 332 24.00 -12.60 -8.13
C LYS A 332 22.84 -12.86 -9.08
N ASP A 333 21.61 -12.65 -8.64
CA ASP A 333 20.40 -13.11 -9.31
C ASP A 333 19.58 -11.95 -9.89
N PHE A 334 20.16 -10.74 -9.99
CA PHE A 334 19.49 -9.53 -10.50
C PHE A 334 18.87 -9.72 -11.89
N LYS A 335 19.38 -10.63 -12.72
CA LYS A 335 18.83 -10.96 -14.05
C LYS A 335 17.42 -11.56 -14.00
N SER A 336 17.04 -12.15 -12.87
CA SER A 336 15.69 -12.70 -12.67
C SER A 336 14.61 -11.61 -12.65
N PHE A 337 15.02 -10.36 -12.40
CA PHE A 337 14.14 -9.20 -12.40
C PHE A 337 14.00 -8.53 -13.78
N PHE A 338 14.65 -9.04 -14.82
CA PHE A 338 14.48 -8.53 -16.17
C PHE A 338 13.02 -8.70 -16.61
N ILE A 339 12.51 -7.70 -17.34
CA ILE A 339 11.11 -7.64 -17.76
C ILE A 339 10.87 -8.64 -18.89
N LYS A 340 9.80 -9.43 -18.75
CA LYS A 340 9.33 -10.34 -19.79
C LYS A 340 8.15 -9.69 -20.54
N ALA A 341 8.09 -9.85 -21.87
CA ALA A 341 7.11 -9.16 -22.72
C ALA A 341 5.65 -9.43 -22.32
N TYR A 342 5.33 -10.66 -21.85
CA TYR A 342 3.98 -11.08 -21.48
C TYR A 342 3.52 -10.65 -20.08
N GLU A 343 4.37 -9.97 -19.31
CA GLU A 343 4.04 -9.55 -17.94
C GLU A 343 3.10 -8.35 -17.95
N PRO A 344 2.15 -8.29 -16.99
CA PRO A 344 1.30 -7.11 -16.79
C PRO A 344 2.14 -5.88 -16.44
N ILE A 345 1.62 -4.71 -16.80
CA ILE A 345 2.33 -3.45 -16.68
C ILE A 345 2.72 -3.11 -15.23
N TYR A 346 1.82 -3.37 -14.27
CA TYR A 346 2.10 -3.11 -12.83
C TYR A 346 3.26 -3.96 -12.29
N VAL A 347 3.46 -5.19 -12.81
CA VAL A 347 4.61 -6.04 -12.47
C VAL A 347 5.89 -5.48 -13.10
N LYS A 348 5.82 -5.00 -14.34
CA LYS A 348 6.95 -4.38 -15.04
C LYS A 348 7.48 -3.15 -14.28
N PHE A 349 6.58 -2.31 -13.77
CA PHE A 349 6.95 -1.13 -12.99
C PHE A 349 7.71 -1.49 -11.71
N GLU A 350 7.24 -2.46 -10.94
CA GLU A 350 7.89 -2.87 -9.70
C GLU A 350 9.27 -3.52 -9.97
N LYS A 351 9.38 -4.27 -11.06
CA LYS A 351 10.67 -4.84 -11.48
C LYS A 351 11.69 -3.77 -11.83
N LEU A 352 11.29 -2.69 -12.50
CA LEU A 352 12.19 -1.57 -12.79
C LEU A 352 12.72 -0.92 -11.50
N ASP A 353 11.85 -0.71 -10.51
CA ASP A 353 12.21 -0.13 -9.23
C ASP A 353 13.22 -1.01 -8.48
N ILE A 354 13.02 -2.32 -8.52
CA ILE A 354 13.94 -3.28 -7.91
C ILE A 354 15.27 -3.33 -8.65
N LEU A 355 15.27 -3.33 -9.98
CA LEU A 355 16.52 -3.31 -10.78
C LEU A 355 17.36 -2.07 -10.47
N TYR A 356 16.73 -0.91 -10.32
CA TYR A 356 17.44 0.30 -9.90
C TYR A 356 18.05 0.15 -8.50
N LYS A 357 17.30 -0.40 -7.53
CA LYS A 357 17.80 -0.62 -6.17
C LYS A 357 18.92 -1.64 -6.10
N LEU A 358 18.89 -2.69 -6.94
CA LEU A 358 19.93 -3.72 -7.02
C LEU A 358 21.16 -3.29 -7.85
N CYS A 359 21.14 -2.07 -8.38
CA CYS A 359 22.25 -1.58 -9.21
C CYS A 359 23.47 -1.24 -8.36
N ASP A 360 24.59 -1.93 -8.65
CA ASP A 360 25.89 -1.79 -8.00
C ASP A 360 26.99 -1.50 -9.02
N ASN A 361 28.21 -1.19 -8.49
CA ASN A 361 29.39 -0.96 -9.32
C ASN A 361 29.82 -2.15 -10.21
N SER A 362 29.31 -3.36 -9.96
CA SER A 362 29.63 -4.56 -10.71
C SER A 362 28.65 -4.88 -11.84
N ASN A 363 27.41 -4.39 -11.76
CA ASN A 363 26.31 -4.79 -12.64
C ASN A 363 25.65 -3.64 -13.42
N TYR A 364 26.01 -2.37 -13.13
CA TYR A 364 25.37 -1.19 -13.74
C TYR A 364 25.37 -1.22 -15.28
N GLU A 365 26.44 -1.71 -15.91
CA GLU A 365 26.55 -1.78 -17.38
C GLU A 365 25.46 -2.68 -17.98
N MET A 366 25.24 -3.86 -17.40
CA MET A 366 24.22 -4.80 -17.87
C MET A 366 22.82 -4.24 -17.66
N ILE A 367 22.58 -3.59 -16.51
CA ILE A 367 21.28 -3.00 -16.18
C ILE A 367 20.99 -1.81 -17.12
N ILE A 368 21.94 -0.92 -17.39
CA ILE A 368 21.75 0.21 -18.30
C ILE A 368 21.42 -0.27 -19.71
N ASN A 369 22.15 -1.28 -20.21
CA ASN A 369 21.90 -1.83 -21.54
C ASN A 369 20.50 -2.47 -21.64
N GLU A 370 20.06 -3.14 -20.59
CA GLU A 370 18.72 -3.72 -20.53
C GLU A 370 17.62 -2.62 -20.46
N LEU A 371 17.80 -1.59 -19.63
CA LEU A 371 16.91 -0.43 -19.57
C LEU A 371 16.84 0.33 -20.91
N SER A 372 17.98 0.41 -21.60
CA SER A 372 18.02 1.00 -22.94
C SER A 372 17.22 0.18 -23.94
N SER A 373 17.26 -1.16 -23.86
CA SER A 373 16.45 -2.02 -24.72
C SER A 373 14.94 -1.82 -24.47
N TYR A 374 14.52 -1.67 -23.21
CA TYR A 374 13.12 -1.38 -22.86
C TYR A 374 12.67 -0.02 -23.39
N SER A 375 13.54 0.98 -23.40
CA SER A 375 13.21 2.30 -23.91
C SER A 375 12.96 2.34 -25.41
N VAL A 376 13.38 1.30 -26.14
CA VAL A 376 13.23 1.19 -27.59
C VAL A 376 12.13 0.20 -27.98
N LEU A 377 12.01 -0.92 -27.26
CA LEU A 377 11.16 -2.06 -27.65
C LEU A 377 9.75 -2.01 -27.03
N GLU A 378 9.57 -1.32 -25.93
CA GLU A 378 8.28 -1.26 -25.24
C GLU A 378 7.38 -0.18 -25.83
N TYR A 379 6.06 -0.45 -25.85
CA TYR A 379 5.06 0.47 -26.39
C TYR A 379 4.41 1.35 -25.32
N ASP A 380 4.57 0.98 -24.06
CA ASP A 380 3.99 1.73 -22.95
C ASP A 380 4.82 2.97 -22.62
N MET A 381 4.17 4.14 -22.76
CA MET A 381 4.84 5.43 -22.59
C MET A 381 5.41 5.61 -21.17
N GLU A 382 4.66 5.26 -20.14
CA GLU A 382 5.07 5.48 -18.76
C GLU A 382 6.25 4.57 -18.38
N LEU A 383 6.21 3.32 -18.87
CA LEU A 383 7.30 2.36 -18.65
C LEU A 383 8.61 2.85 -19.27
N VAL A 384 8.54 3.32 -20.52
CA VAL A 384 9.70 3.87 -21.23
C VAL A 384 10.25 5.10 -20.52
N GLN A 385 9.40 6.04 -20.11
CA GLN A 385 9.82 7.21 -19.37
C GLN A 385 10.50 6.83 -18.06
N LYS A 386 9.96 5.84 -17.33
CA LYS A 386 10.55 5.34 -16.09
C LYS A 386 11.92 4.66 -16.33
N ALA A 387 12.04 3.87 -17.39
CA ALA A 387 13.31 3.26 -17.78
C ALA A 387 14.40 4.31 -18.07
N ILE A 388 14.07 5.33 -18.86
CA ILE A 388 14.97 6.44 -19.18
C ILE A 388 15.37 7.21 -17.90
N LYS A 389 14.39 7.47 -17.00
CA LYS A 389 14.65 8.09 -15.71
C LYS A 389 15.69 7.30 -14.91
N TYR A 390 15.57 5.97 -14.85
CA TYR A 390 16.52 5.13 -14.11
C TYR A 390 17.90 5.07 -14.77
N ILE A 391 18.00 5.12 -16.11
CA ILE A 391 19.31 5.29 -16.77
C ILE A 391 19.99 6.57 -16.27
N GLY A 392 19.25 7.67 -16.16
CA GLY A 392 19.73 8.93 -15.62
C GLY A 392 20.18 8.84 -14.18
N LEU A 393 19.36 8.23 -13.31
CA LEU A 393 19.67 8.07 -11.88
C LEU A 393 20.89 7.17 -11.66
N ILE A 394 21.07 6.10 -12.44
CA ILE A 394 22.26 5.24 -12.39
C ILE A 394 23.49 6.05 -12.81
N GLY A 395 23.38 6.84 -13.91
CA GLY A 395 24.44 7.74 -14.35
C GLY A 395 24.76 8.83 -13.33
N TYR A 396 23.77 9.20 -12.51
CA TYR A 396 23.98 10.13 -11.41
C TYR A 396 24.64 9.44 -10.20
N LYS A 397 24.23 8.22 -9.84
CA LYS A 397 24.74 7.47 -8.69
C LYS A 397 26.19 6.99 -8.86
N PHE A 398 26.54 6.50 -10.04
CA PHE A 398 27.85 5.90 -10.32
C PHE A 398 28.63 6.72 -11.37
N GLU A 399 29.73 7.35 -10.99
CA GLU A 399 30.55 8.17 -11.92
C GLU A 399 31.08 7.37 -13.12
N ASN A 400 31.46 6.10 -12.90
CA ASN A 400 31.96 5.21 -13.95
C ASN A 400 30.90 4.89 -15.02
N SER A 401 29.62 4.95 -14.68
CA SER A 401 28.51 4.66 -15.60
C SER A 401 28.17 5.82 -16.55
N MET A 402 28.63 7.04 -16.24
CA MET A 402 28.32 8.26 -16.98
C MET A 402 28.52 8.11 -18.50
N ASN A 403 29.65 7.52 -18.90
CA ASN A 403 29.96 7.35 -20.32
C ASN A 403 28.95 6.48 -21.06
N ILE A 404 28.56 5.36 -20.43
CA ILE A 404 27.60 4.40 -20.97
C ILE A 404 26.20 5.01 -21.01
N CYS A 405 25.84 5.78 -19.97
CA CYS A 405 24.55 6.49 -19.96
C CYS A 405 24.45 7.52 -21.09
N VAL A 406 25.53 8.29 -21.36
CA VAL A 406 25.54 9.25 -22.45
C VAL A 406 25.40 8.57 -23.81
N ASP A 407 26.12 7.47 -24.03
CA ASP A 407 26.06 6.70 -25.30
C ASP A 407 24.66 6.11 -25.51
N ASN A 408 24.05 5.54 -24.46
CA ASN A 408 22.67 5.02 -24.53
C ASN A 408 21.63 6.14 -24.75
N LEU A 409 21.77 7.32 -24.13
CA LEU A 409 20.89 8.44 -24.41
C LEU A 409 21.01 8.94 -25.86
N GLN A 410 22.23 8.97 -26.41
CA GLN A 410 22.42 9.30 -27.84
C GLN A 410 21.68 8.30 -28.75
N HIS A 411 21.77 7.01 -28.42
CA HIS A 411 21.07 5.96 -29.14
C HIS A 411 19.54 6.11 -29.06
N ILE A 412 19.00 6.34 -27.85
CA ILE A 412 17.55 6.56 -27.62
C ILE A 412 17.04 7.75 -28.42
N PHE A 413 17.77 8.87 -28.46
CA PHE A 413 17.38 10.05 -29.23
C PHE A 413 17.34 9.80 -30.75
N GLN A 414 18.08 8.82 -31.27
CA GLN A 414 18.05 8.47 -32.70
C GLN A 414 16.71 7.85 -33.14
N TYR A 415 16.00 7.14 -32.22
CA TYR A 415 14.67 6.58 -32.50
C TYR A 415 13.56 7.65 -32.57
N ASN A 416 13.80 8.84 -32.00
CA ASN A 416 13.06 10.06 -32.28
C ASN A 416 11.55 10.00 -31.95
N GLN A 417 11.15 9.26 -30.94
CA GLN A 417 9.79 9.24 -30.38
C GLN A 417 9.58 10.41 -29.41
N ASP A 418 8.45 11.10 -29.48
CA ASP A 418 8.22 12.33 -28.71
C ASP A 418 8.35 12.12 -27.19
N PHE A 419 7.74 11.06 -26.64
CA PHE A 419 7.77 10.78 -25.20
C PHE A 419 9.14 10.33 -24.67
N THR A 420 9.99 9.73 -25.52
CA THR A 420 11.36 9.38 -25.15
C THR A 420 12.25 10.63 -25.10
N ILE A 421 11.99 11.59 -25.99
CA ILE A 421 12.70 12.87 -26.01
C ILE A 421 12.37 13.67 -24.75
N ASP A 422 11.11 13.74 -24.35
CA ASP A 422 10.68 14.47 -23.17
C ASP A 422 11.44 14.04 -21.91
N GLN A 423 11.43 12.75 -21.60
CA GLN A 423 12.15 12.26 -20.42
C GLN A 423 13.67 12.29 -20.60
N GLY A 424 14.15 12.01 -21.81
CA GLY A 424 15.59 12.06 -22.13
C GLY A 424 16.21 13.44 -21.91
N VAL A 425 15.47 14.52 -22.24
CA VAL A 425 15.92 15.91 -22.00
C VAL A 425 16.06 16.23 -20.51
N ILE A 426 15.16 15.70 -19.66
CA ILE A 426 15.27 15.86 -18.21
C ILE A 426 16.53 15.19 -17.70
N VAL A 427 16.79 13.95 -18.10
CA VAL A 427 18.00 13.20 -17.74
C VAL A 427 19.26 13.89 -18.28
N MET A 428 19.21 14.40 -19.52
CA MET A 428 20.30 15.15 -20.10
C MET A 428 20.66 16.40 -19.27
N ARG A 429 19.65 17.14 -18.78
CA ARG A 429 19.85 18.28 -17.88
C ARG A 429 20.59 17.85 -16.62
N ASP A 430 20.18 16.76 -16.00
CA ASP A 430 20.72 16.31 -14.72
C ASP A 430 22.16 15.81 -14.86
N LEU A 431 22.47 15.08 -15.92
CA LEU A 431 23.83 14.65 -16.22
C LEU A 431 24.75 15.85 -16.55
N LEU A 432 24.28 16.79 -17.36
CA LEU A 432 25.03 18.00 -17.68
C LEU A 432 25.30 18.88 -16.46
N ARG A 433 24.38 18.86 -15.49
CA ARG A 433 24.52 19.62 -14.25
C ARG A 433 25.54 18.97 -13.31
N LYS A 434 25.49 17.63 -13.14
CA LYS A 434 26.41 16.90 -12.27
C LYS A 434 27.84 16.91 -12.85
N TYR A 435 27.97 16.59 -14.12
CA TYR A 435 29.26 16.43 -14.80
C TYR A 435 29.64 17.66 -15.64
N GLU A 436 29.52 18.87 -15.06
CA GLU A 436 29.78 20.13 -15.76
C GLU A 436 31.20 20.22 -16.33
N LYS A 437 32.19 19.66 -15.62
CA LYS A 437 33.61 19.71 -16.02
C LYS A 437 33.93 18.72 -17.15
N GLU A 438 33.17 17.64 -17.27
CA GLU A 438 33.40 16.59 -18.26
C GLU A 438 32.96 17.00 -19.66
N GLU A 439 33.71 16.55 -20.69
CA GLU A 439 33.40 16.89 -22.09
C GLU A 439 32.41 15.90 -22.73
N LYS A 440 32.31 14.64 -22.24
CA LYS A 440 31.47 13.62 -22.86
C LYS A 440 29.97 13.94 -22.76
N PRO A 441 29.39 14.34 -21.61
CA PRO A 441 27.99 14.77 -21.53
C PRO A 441 27.69 15.97 -22.45
N LYS A 442 28.66 16.84 -22.67
CA LYS A 442 28.50 18.02 -23.57
C LYS A 442 28.37 17.63 -25.05
N GLN A 443 28.66 16.40 -25.43
CA GLN A 443 28.41 15.90 -26.79
C GLN A 443 26.91 15.83 -27.08
N LEU A 444 26.06 15.60 -26.07
CA LEU A 444 24.61 15.63 -26.20
C LEU A 444 24.07 17.00 -26.69
N LEU A 445 24.81 18.09 -26.41
CA LEU A 445 24.41 19.44 -26.90
C LEU A 445 24.40 19.53 -28.43
N LYS A 446 25.09 18.63 -29.14
CA LYS A 446 25.12 18.63 -30.61
C LYS A 446 23.83 18.07 -31.24
N ILE A 447 23.02 17.37 -30.46
CA ILE A 447 21.76 16.76 -30.91
C ILE A 447 20.63 17.79 -30.92
N ILE A 448 20.81 18.91 -30.18
CA ILE A 448 19.79 19.94 -30.07
C ILE A 448 19.70 20.69 -31.40
N ASP A 449 18.65 20.41 -32.15
CA ASP A 449 18.25 21.12 -33.36
C ASP A 449 16.79 21.58 -33.26
N GLU A 450 16.32 22.31 -34.28
CA GLU A 450 14.96 22.83 -34.30
C GLU A 450 13.91 21.73 -34.28
N LYS A 451 14.13 20.65 -35.03
CA LYS A 451 13.24 19.48 -35.10
C LYS A 451 13.18 18.72 -33.77
N PHE A 452 14.28 18.71 -33.02
CA PHE A 452 14.32 18.11 -31.67
C PHE A 452 13.50 18.93 -30.68
N ILE A 453 13.58 20.28 -30.77
CA ILE A 453 12.86 21.22 -29.91
C ILE A 453 11.34 21.15 -30.15
N GLU A 454 10.91 21.07 -31.40
CA GLU A 454 9.49 20.97 -31.77
C GLU A 454 8.78 19.73 -31.20
N LYS A 455 9.52 18.66 -30.90
CA LYS A 455 8.99 17.41 -30.33
C LYS A 455 8.79 17.45 -28.82
N ILE A 456 9.35 18.45 -28.15
CA ILE A 456 9.24 18.59 -26.69
C ILE A 456 7.86 19.14 -26.36
N ARG A 457 7.04 18.34 -25.66
CA ARG A 457 5.65 18.68 -25.35
C ARG A 457 5.41 18.99 -23.89
N LEU A 458 6.02 18.22 -22.97
CA LEU A 458 5.77 18.36 -21.54
C LEU A 458 6.37 19.63 -20.96
N PRO A 459 5.68 20.34 -20.04
CA PRO A 459 6.19 21.55 -19.41
C PRO A 459 7.54 21.34 -18.72
N GLU A 460 7.74 20.21 -18.06
CA GLU A 460 8.97 19.84 -17.37
C GLU A 460 10.16 19.68 -18.32
N SER A 461 9.91 19.08 -19.49
CA SER A 461 10.91 18.89 -20.51
C SER A 461 11.25 20.22 -21.20
N LYS A 462 10.24 21.09 -21.44
CA LYS A 462 10.47 22.48 -21.90
C LYS A 462 11.32 23.27 -20.91
N LYS A 463 11.04 23.15 -19.62
CA LYS A 463 11.87 23.75 -18.58
C LYS A 463 13.32 23.22 -18.63
N ALA A 464 13.50 21.91 -18.80
CA ALA A 464 14.82 21.29 -18.83
C ALA A 464 15.64 21.75 -20.04
N ILE A 465 15.05 21.77 -21.25
CA ILE A 465 15.77 22.21 -22.46
C ILE A 465 16.12 23.70 -22.40
N LEU A 466 15.22 24.55 -21.94
CA LEU A 466 15.48 25.97 -21.73
C LEU A 466 16.62 26.22 -20.75
N TYR A 467 16.67 25.43 -19.65
CA TYR A 467 17.81 25.46 -18.75
C TYR A 467 19.12 25.13 -19.45
N ILE A 468 19.14 24.06 -20.26
CA ILE A 468 20.33 23.65 -21.01
C ILE A 468 20.76 24.73 -22.01
N ILE A 469 19.82 25.29 -22.77
CA ILE A 469 20.09 26.34 -23.77
C ILE A 469 20.65 27.61 -23.08
N GLY A 470 20.06 28.05 -21.98
CA GLY A 470 20.52 29.21 -21.21
C GLY A 470 21.91 29.03 -20.59
N GLU A 471 22.20 27.83 -20.07
CA GLU A 471 23.45 27.52 -19.42
C GLU A 471 24.60 27.33 -20.40
N TYR A 472 24.36 26.61 -21.48
CA TYR A 472 25.38 26.27 -22.50
C TYR A 472 25.25 27.07 -23.78
N CYS A 473 24.68 28.29 -23.71
CA CYS A 473 24.44 29.18 -24.86
C CYS A 473 25.70 29.48 -25.69
N LYS A 474 26.91 29.49 -25.09
CA LYS A 474 28.18 29.65 -25.81
C LYS A 474 28.53 28.46 -26.70
N LYS A 475 28.11 27.23 -26.34
CA LYS A 475 28.35 25.99 -27.10
C LYS A 475 27.28 25.75 -28.17
N ILE A 476 26.07 26.30 -27.98
CA ILE A 476 24.93 26.17 -28.90
C ILE A 476 24.89 27.43 -29.78
N LYS A 477 25.22 27.27 -31.08
CA LYS A 477 25.33 28.40 -32.01
C LYS A 477 24.02 29.17 -32.15
N LYS A 478 22.89 28.50 -32.22
CA LYS A 478 21.56 29.08 -32.46
C LYS A 478 20.72 29.24 -31.17
N SER A 479 21.36 29.42 -30.01
CA SER A 479 20.66 29.51 -28.73
C SER A 479 19.60 30.62 -28.69
N THR A 480 19.89 31.81 -29.30
CA THR A 480 18.97 32.92 -29.37
C THR A 480 17.73 32.60 -30.18
N GLU A 481 17.88 31.93 -31.34
CA GLU A 481 16.77 31.49 -32.19
C GLU A 481 15.89 30.44 -31.45
N TYR A 482 16.52 29.50 -30.74
CA TYR A 482 15.79 28.49 -29.97
C TYR A 482 15.00 29.07 -28.80
N ILE A 483 15.53 30.05 -28.09
CA ILE A 483 14.79 30.75 -27.03
C ILE A 483 13.61 31.53 -27.63
N SER A 484 13.76 32.12 -28.81
CA SER A 484 12.70 32.90 -29.46
C SER A 484 11.51 31.99 -29.87
N LEU A 485 11.75 30.71 -30.24
CA LEU A 485 10.68 29.76 -30.52
C LEU A 485 9.75 29.56 -29.30
N PHE A 486 10.32 29.38 -28.10
CA PHE A 486 9.52 29.27 -26.87
C PHE A 486 8.89 30.61 -26.44
N PHE A 487 9.53 31.72 -26.78
CA PHE A 487 9.03 33.07 -26.44
C PHE A 487 7.75 33.42 -27.22
N ASN A 488 7.60 32.94 -28.46
CA ASN A 488 6.41 33.19 -29.28
C ASN A 488 5.12 32.70 -28.56
N ASP A 489 5.21 31.60 -27.84
CA ASP A 489 4.08 31.00 -27.11
C ASP A 489 3.99 31.41 -25.65
N PHE A 490 4.75 32.45 -25.23
CA PHE A 490 4.93 32.82 -23.81
C PHE A 490 3.65 32.91 -23.00
N SER A 491 2.60 33.54 -23.56
CA SER A 491 1.34 33.78 -22.84
C SER A 491 0.47 32.52 -22.67
N THR A 492 0.73 31.47 -23.46
CA THR A 492 -0.05 30.20 -23.44
C THR A 492 0.62 29.08 -22.66
N VAL A 493 1.92 29.21 -22.37
CA VAL A 493 2.67 28.16 -21.66
C VAL A 493 2.54 28.27 -20.14
N ASN A 494 2.77 27.13 -19.46
CA ASN A 494 2.76 27.06 -18.02
C ASN A 494 3.76 28.03 -17.38
N GLU A 495 3.40 28.58 -16.22
CA GLU A 495 4.19 29.55 -15.44
C GLU A 495 5.63 29.09 -15.17
N ILE A 496 5.83 27.80 -14.88
CA ILE A 496 7.15 27.19 -14.67
C ILE A 496 8.05 27.36 -15.90
N VAL A 497 7.45 27.26 -17.10
CA VAL A 497 8.17 27.47 -18.38
C VAL A 497 8.43 28.93 -18.61
N GLN A 498 7.48 29.83 -18.26
CA GLN A 498 7.66 31.29 -18.36
C GLN A 498 8.86 31.78 -17.55
N VAL A 499 8.96 31.35 -16.27
CA VAL A 499 10.13 31.64 -15.44
C VAL A 499 11.42 31.15 -16.07
N GLN A 500 11.39 29.98 -16.71
CA GLN A 500 12.60 29.43 -17.31
C GLN A 500 12.97 30.10 -18.63
N ILE A 501 12.00 30.61 -19.40
CA ILE A 501 12.24 31.48 -20.58
C ILE A 501 12.95 32.76 -20.14
N LEU A 502 12.45 33.37 -19.06
CA LEU A 502 13.08 34.57 -18.47
C LEU A 502 14.52 34.28 -18.08
N ASN A 503 14.76 33.22 -17.29
CA ASN A 503 16.10 32.82 -16.87
C ASN A 503 17.05 32.55 -18.05
N ALA A 504 16.57 31.82 -19.06
CA ALA A 504 17.34 31.44 -20.26
C ALA A 504 17.67 32.69 -21.10
N GLY A 505 16.71 33.60 -21.29
CA GLY A 505 16.91 34.86 -22.02
C GLY A 505 17.96 35.77 -21.37
N VAL A 506 17.83 36.00 -20.07
CA VAL A 506 18.78 36.84 -19.33
C VAL A 506 20.18 36.17 -19.27
N LYS A 507 20.29 34.85 -19.06
CA LYS A 507 21.60 34.16 -19.10
C LYS A 507 22.24 34.22 -20.49
N ASN A 508 21.43 34.07 -21.56
CA ASN A 508 21.92 34.15 -22.93
C ASN A 508 22.50 35.55 -23.23
N PHE A 509 21.82 36.63 -22.82
CA PHE A 509 22.28 37.99 -22.92
C PHE A 509 23.61 38.22 -22.14
N LEU A 510 23.66 37.84 -20.87
CA LEU A 510 24.85 38.06 -20.03
C LEU A 510 26.08 37.28 -20.51
N LYS A 511 25.89 36.08 -21.06
CA LYS A 511 26.97 35.22 -21.59
C LYS A 511 27.39 35.60 -23.02
N LYS A 512 26.49 36.18 -23.84
CA LYS A 512 26.71 36.63 -25.23
C LYS A 512 26.54 38.14 -25.39
N SER A 513 27.12 38.95 -24.53
CA SER A 513 26.97 40.41 -24.46
C SER A 513 27.29 41.18 -25.74
N LYS A 514 27.87 40.54 -26.76
CA LYS A 514 28.17 41.16 -28.07
C LYS A 514 27.10 40.88 -29.15
N ASP A 515 26.11 40.06 -28.86
CA ASP A 515 25.06 39.67 -29.79
C ASP A 515 23.83 40.57 -29.60
N LYS A 516 23.60 41.47 -30.55
CA LYS A 516 22.45 42.40 -30.52
C LYS A 516 21.11 41.70 -30.50
N ASN A 517 21.00 40.54 -31.20
CA ASN A 517 19.75 39.77 -31.21
C ASN A 517 19.46 39.18 -29.81
N ALA A 518 20.50 38.82 -29.03
CA ALA A 518 20.32 38.32 -27.67
C ALA A 518 19.88 39.45 -26.70
N GLU A 519 20.35 40.68 -26.93
CA GLU A 519 19.95 41.87 -26.17
C GLU A 519 18.49 42.23 -26.43
N GLU A 520 18.09 42.35 -27.70
CA GLU A 520 16.71 42.65 -28.08
C GLU A 520 15.74 41.59 -27.55
N LEU A 521 16.09 40.29 -27.67
CA LEU A 521 15.27 39.20 -27.14
C LEU A 521 15.13 39.29 -25.61
N ALA A 522 16.20 39.58 -24.87
CA ALA A 522 16.14 39.70 -23.41
C ALA A 522 15.25 40.89 -22.98
N ILE A 523 15.33 42.02 -23.65
CA ILE A 523 14.46 43.19 -23.41
C ILE A 523 12.98 42.81 -23.64
N ASN A 524 12.68 42.18 -24.77
CA ASN A 524 11.32 41.77 -25.11
C ASN A 524 10.76 40.73 -24.09
N ILE A 525 11.58 39.80 -23.64
CA ILE A 525 11.19 38.83 -22.61
C ILE A 525 10.89 39.54 -21.28
N LEU A 526 11.77 40.43 -20.83
CA LEU A 526 11.59 41.18 -19.61
C LEU A 526 10.31 42.03 -19.65
N GLN A 527 10.10 42.76 -20.74
CA GLN A 527 8.92 43.59 -20.94
C GLN A 527 7.65 42.73 -20.89
N LYS A 528 7.61 41.60 -21.62
CA LYS A 528 6.45 40.71 -21.65
C LYS A 528 6.18 40.05 -20.31
N CYS A 529 7.21 39.69 -19.55
CA CYS A 529 7.07 39.17 -18.19
C CYS A 529 6.41 40.18 -17.24
N VAL A 530 6.77 41.45 -17.36
CA VAL A 530 6.28 42.54 -16.50
C VAL A 530 4.86 42.96 -16.90
N GLU A 531 4.59 43.12 -18.20
CA GLU A 531 3.33 43.68 -18.72
C GLU A 531 2.23 42.64 -18.90
N GLU A 532 2.53 41.41 -19.39
CA GLU A 532 1.53 40.45 -19.82
C GLU A 532 1.36 39.25 -18.87
N SER A 533 2.33 38.98 -17.96
CA SER A 533 2.24 37.80 -17.13
C SER A 533 1.15 37.93 -16.05
N VAL A 534 0.28 36.96 -15.94
CA VAL A 534 -0.77 36.87 -14.92
C VAL A 534 -0.17 36.48 -13.56
N ASN A 535 0.87 35.65 -13.55
CA ASN A 535 1.49 35.15 -12.33
C ASN A 535 2.39 36.22 -11.67
N ALA A 536 2.16 36.45 -10.37
CA ALA A 536 2.91 37.43 -9.59
C ALA A 536 4.41 37.09 -9.49
N ASP A 537 4.76 35.79 -9.32
CA ASP A 537 6.16 35.35 -9.20
C ASP A 537 6.96 35.64 -10.46
N VAL A 538 6.37 35.42 -11.64
CA VAL A 538 7.00 35.71 -12.94
C VAL A 538 7.24 37.23 -13.08
N ARG A 539 6.27 38.08 -12.71
CA ARG A 539 6.38 39.54 -12.75
C ARG A 539 7.46 40.03 -11.81
N ASP A 540 7.45 39.57 -10.57
CA ASP A 540 8.39 40.01 -9.54
C ASP A 540 9.83 39.65 -9.92
N ARG A 541 10.07 38.45 -10.48
CA ARG A 541 11.37 38.05 -11.02
C ARG A 541 11.76 38.87 -12.24
N GLY A 542 10.80 39.23 -13.13
CA GLY A 542 11.01 40.11 -14.24
C GLY A 542 11.47 41.52 -13.79
N TYR A 543 10.78 42.10 -12.82
CA TYR A 543 11.15 43.37 -12.22
C TYR A 543 12.51 43.32 -11.51
N PHE A 544 12.79 42.25 -10.77
CA PHE A 544 14.06 42.04 -10.10
C PHE A 544 15.22 42.01 -11.09
N TYR A 545 15.12 41.20 -12.14
CA TYR A 545 16.17 41.15 -13.16
C TYR A 545 16.31 42.44 -13.94
N TRP A 546 15.21 43.10 -14.27
CA TRP A 546 15.26 44.42 -14.93
C TRP A 546 16.01 45.44 -14.12
N ARG A 547 15.68 45.60 -12.85
CA ARG A 547 16.37 46.54 -11.96
C ARG A 547 17.82 46.18 -11.74
N LEU A 548 18.13 44.91 -11.54
CA LEU A 548 19.48 44.42 -11.34
C LEU A 548 20.37 44.72 -12.57
N LEU A 549 19.88 44.46 -13.76
CA LEU A 549 20.58 44.71 -15.01
C LEU A 549 20.76 46.23 -15.29
N ALA A 550 19.80 47.05 -14.85
CA ALA A 550 19.88 48.53 -15.02
C ALA A 550 20.81 49.20 -14.01
N THR A 551 20.95 48.62 -12.80
CA THR A 551 21.76 49.23 -11.74
C THR A 551 23.23 48.82 -11.84
N ASP A 552 23.51 47.51 -11.96
CA ASP A 552 24.88 46.99 -12.02
C ASP A 552 24.92 45.69 -12.84
N PRO A 553 25.31 45.80 -14.13
CA PRO A 553 25.39 44.64 -15.02
C PRO A 553 26.46 43.62 -14.62
N ASP A 554 27.53 44.02 -13.96
CA ASP A 554 28.61 43.12 -13.55
C ASP A 554 28.16 42.30 -12.33
N LEU A 555 27.51 42.93 -11.36
CA LEU A 555 26.88 42.25 -10.24
C LEU A 555 25.78 41.29 -10.72
N ALA A 556 24.96 41.71 -11.69
CA ALA A 556 23.96 40.84 -12.31
C ALA A 556 24.58 39.56 -12.92
N LYS A 557 25.73 39.70 -13.59
CA LYS A 557 26.45 38.58 -14.16
C LYS A 557 27.01 37.65 -13.11
N GLU A 558 27.55 38.16 -12.02
CA GLU A 558 28.06 37.38 -10.90
C GLU A 558 26.94 36.61 -10.22
N MET A 559 25.81 37.23 -9.93
CA MET A 559 24.66 36.59 -9.27
C MET A 559 23.96 35.56 -10.15
N ILE A 560 23.64 35.87 -11.41
CA ILE A 560 22.83 35.01 -12.28
C ILE A 560 23.67 33.89 -12.91
N CYS A 561 24.97 34.11 -13.15
CA CYS A 561 25.90 33.15 -13.70
C CYS A 561 26.83 32.52 -12.64
N CYS A 562 26.45 32.54 -11.37
CA CYS A 562 27.20 31.93 -10.26
C CYS A 562 27.46 30.43 -10.49
N GLU A 563 28.42 29.90 -9.72
CA GLU A 563 28.70 28.46 -9.71
C GLU A 563 27.45 27.70 -9.22
N LYS A 564 27.21 26.55 -9.82
CA LYS A 564 26.04 25.75 -9.53
C LYS A 564 26.20 24.99 -8.23
N ILE A 565 25.19 25.00 -7.42
CA ILE A 565 25.13 24.20 -6.20
C ILE A 565 25.04 22.72 -6.60
N SER A 566 25.88 21.86 -5.98
CA SER A 566 25.81 20.43 -6.17
C SER A 566 24.44 19.90 -5.70
N PHE A 567 23.87 19.04 -6.48
CA PHE A 567 22.54 18.46 -6.21
C PHE A 567 22.74 17.05 -5.66
N ASP A 568 22.82 16.91 -4.36
CA ASP A 568 22.98 15.58 -3.73
C ASP A 568 21.64 14.85 -3.49
N SER A 569 20.51 15.52 -3.83
CA SER A 569 19.16 15.09 -3.45
C SER A 569 18.35 14.38 -4.55
N LEU A 570 18.95 13.94 -5.67
CA LEU A 570 18.27 13.08 -6.64
C LEU A 570 18.25 11.61 -6.19
N GLU A 571 18.90 11.28 -5.08
CA GLU A 571 18.83 9.94 -4.50
C GLU A 571 17.44 9.69 -3.93
N ASP A 572 16.89 8.53 -4.24
CA ASP A 572 15.66 8.04 -3.61
C ASP A 572 15.85 8.06 -2.09
N THR A 573 15.03 8.83 -1.40
CA THR A 573 15.00 8.76 0.06
C THR A 573 14.64 7.33 0.47
N PRO A 574 15.47 6.65 1.25
CA PRO A 574 15.16 5.30 1.71
C PRO A 574 13.84 5.36 2.50
N MET A 575 13.05 4.31 2.38
CA MET A 575 11.84 4.17 3.19
C MET A 575 12.23 4.23 4.67
N ASP A 576 11.39 4.88 5.48
CA ASP A 576 11.57 4.97 6.92
C ASP A 576 11.81 3.57 7.54
N GLN A 577 12.81 3.47 8.42
CA GLN A 577 13.20 2.18 9.00
C GLN A 577 12.07 1.55 9.82
N ASP A 578 11.33 2.36 10.59
CA ASP A 578 10.21 1.89 11.40
C ASP A 578 9.09 1.35 10.52
N LEU A 579 8.79 2.04 9.40
CA LEU A 579 7.82 1.58 8.42
C LEU A 579 8.29 0.29 7.73
N CYS A 580 9.56 0.21 7.36
CA CYS A 580 10.12 -0.98 6.73
C CYS A 580 10.07 -2.20 7.68
N GLU A 581 10.33 -2.02 8.96
CA GLU A 581 10.24 -3.08 9.96
C GLU A 581 8.79 -3.54 10.21
N ASP A 582 7.84 -2.60 10.28
CA ASP A 582 6.41 -2.95 10.40
C ASP A 582 5.94 -3.75 9.18
N ILE A 583 6.31 -3.33 7.96
CA ILE A 583 5.96 -4.05 6.73
C ILE A 583 6.60 -5.44 6.70
N LEU A 584 7.85 -5.60 7.11
CA LEU A 584 8.51 -6.90 7.15
C LEU A 584 7.88 -7.85 8.18
N GLN A 585 7.36 -7.32 9.29
CA GLN A 585 6.58 -8.10 10.26
C GLN A 585 5.18 -8.46 9.72
N ASN A 586 4.65 -7.69 8.79
CA ASN A 586 3.31 -7.82 8.23
C ASN A 586 3.32 -8.10 6.71
N ILE A 587 4.34 -8.81 6.22
CA ILE A 587 4.61 -9.02 4.78
C ILE A 587 3.45 -9.72 4.04
N THR A 588 2.60 -10.44 4.75
CA THR A 588 1.41 -11.13 4.22
C THR A 588 0.16 -10.27 4.23
N ASN A 589 0.20 -9.07 4.79
CA ASN A 589 -0.92 -8.17 4.97
C ASN A 589 -0.96 -7.08 3.89
N MET A 590 -2.06 -6.33 3.85
CA MET A 590 -2.26 -5.18 2.94
C MET A 590 -1.21 -4.07 3.12
N SER A 591 -0.63 -3.92 4.32
CA SER A 591 0.46 -2.98 4.60
C SER A 591 1.65 -3.14 3.65
N CYS A 592 1.95 -4.36 3.23
CA CYS A 592 3.00 -4.63 2.25
C CYS A 592 2.66 -4.11 0.85
N ILE A 593 1.38 -4.15 0.44
CA ILE A 593 0.93 -3.66 -0.87
C ILE A 593 0.97 -2.14 -0.92
N TYR A 594 0.41 -1.48 0.11
CA TYR A 594 0.29 -0.02 0.13
C TYR A 594 1.52 0.71 0.68
N HIS A 595 2.49 -0.02 1.26
CA HIS A 595 3.62 0.53 2.00
C HIS A 595 3.18 1.54 3.08
N MET A 596 2.15 1.15 3.84
CA MET A 596 1.59 1.90 4.97
C MET A 596 1.70 1.07 6.25
N LYS A 597 1.70 1.71 7.41
CA LYS A 597 1.66 0.99 8.68
C LYS A 597 0.38 0.18 8.80
N SER A 598 0.47 -1.00 9.38
CA SER A 598 -0.69 -1.88 9.58
C SER A 598 -1.77 -1.24 10.47
N SER A 599 -1.36 -0.40 11.42
CA SER A 599 -2.26 0.39 12.27
C SER A 599 -3.12 1.42 11.50
N ASP A 600 -2.61 1.90 10.37
CA ASP A 600 -3.30 2.93 9.58
C ASP A 600 -4.33 2.32 8.61
N ILE A 601 -4.13 1.03 8.25
CA ILE A 601 -5.04 0.29 7.37
C ILE A 601 -6.20 -0.32 8.17
N ILE A 602 -5.90 -0.89 9.35
CA ILE A 602 -6.89 -1.54 10.22
C ILE A 602 -6.96 -0.76 11.52
N LYS A 603 -7.98 0.07 11.66
CA LYS A 603 -8.26 0.74 12.92
C LYS A 603 -8.84 -0.28 13.91
N LYS A 604 -8.43 -0.22 15.17
CA LYS A 604 -8.96 -1.11 16.21
C LYS A 604 -10.47 -0.97 16.40
N GLU A 605 -11.00 0.22 16.17
CA GLU A 605 -12.42 0.54 16.23
C GLU A 605 -13.25 -0.20 15.16
N ASP A 606 -12.67 -0.43 13.98
CA ASP A 606 -13.32 -1.16 12.89
C ASP A 606 -13.38 -2.68 13.13
N LEU A 607 -12.56 -3.20 14.07
CA LEU A 607 -12.57 -4.62 14.46
C LEU A 607 -13.64 -4.94 15.51
N LEU A 608 -14.03 -3.97 16.32
CA LEU A 608 -15.16 -4.04 17.23
C LEU A 608 -16.37 -3.58 16.41
N LEU A 609 -17.13 -4.53 15.92
CA LEU A 609 -18.34 -4.22 15.14
C LEU A 609 -19.28 -3.36 15.99
N GLU A 610 -19.39 -2.09 15.63
CA GLU A 610 -20.47 -1.25 16.11
C GLU A 610 -21.78 -1.91 15.63
N ASP A 611 -22.57 -2.37 16.58
CA ASP A 611 -23.93 -2.79 16.31
C ASP A 611 -24.68 -1.57 15.77
N GLU A 612 -25.09 -1.61 14.49
CA GLU A 612 -25.90 -0.56 13.82
C GLU A 612 -27.28 -0.32 14.48
N THR A 613 -27.52 -0.92 15.65
CA THR A 613 -28.79 -0.80 16.40
C THR A 613 -28.85 0.38 17.36
N THR A 614 -27.82 1.24 17.45
CA THR A 614 -27.84 2.46 18.28
C THR A 614 -28.18 3.75 17.52
N ILE A 615 -28.97 3.68 16.44
CA ILE A 615 -29.38 4.88 15.70
C ILE A 615 -30.51 5.66 16.42
N THR A 616 -31.03 5.18 17.55
CA THR A 616 -32.16 5.86 18.25
C THR A 616 -31.88 6.45 19.62
N THR A 617 -30.61 6.42 20.10
CA THR A 617 -30.29 7.03 21.42
C THR A 617 -29.17 8.07 21.41
N ASN A 618 -28.66 8.45 20.21
CA ASN A 618 -27.54 9.40 20.12
C ASN A 618 -27.91 10.88 20.20
N GLU A 619 -29.18 11.25 20.29
CA GLU A 619 -29.53 12.67 20.50
C GLU A 619 -29.31 13.17 21.96
N GLU A 620 -29.18 12.26 22.93
CA GLU A 620 -28.86 12.63 24.31
C GLU A 620 -27.36 12.59 24.60
N SER A 621 -26.59 11.66 23.98
CA SER A 621 -25.13 11.56 24.16
C SER A 621 -24.35 12.66 23.44
N ASP A 622 -24.84 13.15 22.31
CA ASP A 622 -24.23 14.28 21.60
C ASP A 622 -24.39 15.61 22.35
N LYS A 623 -25.46 15.74 23.14
CA LYS A 623 -25.63 16.90 24.04
C LYS A 623 -24.73 16.86 25.28
N GLU A 624 -24.32 15.68 25.72
CA GLU A 624 -23.34 15.54 26.80
C GLU A 624 -21.92 15.74 26.28
N LYS A 625 -21.55 15.20 25.12
CA LYS A 625 -20.24 15.44 24.47
C LYS A 625 -20.06 16.92 24.07
N GLU A 626 -21.11 17.61 23.61
CA GLU A 626 -21.04 19.06 23.38
C GLU A 626 -20.89 19.88 24.66
N LYS A 627 -21.35 19.38 25.83
CA LYS A 627 -21.13 20.02 27.12
C LYS A 627 -19.72 19.76 27.65
N GLU A 628 -19.17 18.56 27.51
CA GLU A 628 -17.79 18.24 27.88
C GLU A 628 -16.78 18.99 27.02
N THR A 629 -16.97 19.06 25.69
CA THR A 629 -16.10 19.86 24.80
C THR A 629 -16.21 21.36 25.01
N LYS A 630 -17.31 21.87 25.59
CA LYS A 630 -17.40 23.29 25.98
C LYS A 630 -16.71 23.53 27.33
N LEU A 631 -16.77 22.61 28.26
CA LEU A 631 -16.04 22.69 29.53
C LEU A 631 -14.52 22.58 29.34
N GLU A 632 -14.06 21.66 28.48
CA GLU A 632 -12.62 21.57 28.14
C GLU A 632 -12.08 22.81 27.43
N LYS A 633 -12.89 23.46 26.56
CA LYS A 633 -12.51 24.73 25.92
C LYS A 633 -12.54 25.93 26.87
N GLU A 634 -13.34 25.90 27.92
CA GLU A 634 -13.34 26.92 28.97
C GLU A 634 -12.17 26.74 29.91
N GLU A 635 -11.74 25.50 30.24
CA GLU A 635 -10.53 25.21 31.02
C GLU A 635 -9.24 25.53 30.23
N GLU A 636 -9.15 25.22 28.93
CA GLU A 636 -8.02 25.60 28.08
C GLU A 636 -7.87 27.14 27.95
N ASN A 637 -8.97 27.88 27.88
CA ASN A 637 -8.93 29.33 27.85
C ASN A 637 -8.50 29.96 29.18
N GLU A 638 -8.85 29.36 30.33
CA GLU A 638 -8.40 29.82 31.65
C GLU A 638 -6.90 29.55 31.87
N ASP A 639 -6.36 28.45 31.32
CA ASP A 639 -4.92 28.15 31.41
C ASP A 639 -4.09 29.01 30.46
N ASP A 640 -4.56 29.36 29.27
CA ASP A 640 -3.91 30.30 28.38
C ASP A 640 -3.88 31.73 28.94
N GLU A 641 -4.94 32.20 29.61
CA GLU A 641 -4.95 33.50 30.31
C GLU A 641 -3.95 33.49 31.49
N LYS A 642 -3.82 32.39 32.22
CA LYS A 642 -2.82 32.26 33.29
C LYS A 642 -1.38 32.24 32.75
N GLU A 643 -1.14 31.58 31.60
CA GLU A 643 0.17 31.60 30.92
C GLU A 643 0.53 33.01 30.37
N GLU A 644 -0.44 33.73 29.82
CA GLU A 644 -0.21 35.11 29.37
C GLU A 644 0.11 36.07 30.50
N GLU A 645 -0.54 35.93 31.66
CA GLU A 645 -0.22 36.72 32.85
C GLU A 645 1.18 36.40 33.39
N ILE A 646 1.61 35.13 33.36
CA ILE A 646 2.98 34.74 33.74
C ILE A 646 4.01 35.26 32.75
N LYS A 647 3.72 35.26 31.46
CA LYS A 647 4.59 35.89 30.42
C LYS A 647 4.67 37.40 30.56
N LYS A 648 3.58 38.09 30.94
CA LYS A 648 3.56 39.52 31.24
C LYS A 648 4.34 39.87 32.52
N LYS A 649 4.29 39.03 33.57
CA LYS A 649 5.09 39.18 34.81
C LYS A 649 6.59 38.92 34.56
N LYS A 650 6.96 37.98 33.72
CA LYS A 650 8.36 37.70 33.30
C LYS A 650 8.94 38.83 32.43
N LYS A 651 8.15 39.44 31.51
CA LYS A 651 8.59 40.61 30.73
C LYS A 651 8.81 41.89 31.55
N LYS A 652 8.13 42.07 32.69
CA LYS A 652 8.36 43.21 33.59
C LYS A 652 9.61 43.06 34.48
N LYS A 653 10.09 41.83 34.73
CA LYS A 653 11.35 41.60 35.47
C LYS A 653 12.62 41.65 34.63
N SER A 654 12.53 41.51 33.29
CA SER A 654 13.69 41.55 32.40
C SER A 654 14.04 42.92 31.85
N LYS A 655 13.24 43.97 32.14
CA LYS A 655 13.53 45.36 31.71
C LYS A 655 14.40 46.18 32.66
N LYS A 656 14.92 45.60 33.76
CA LYS A 656 15.77 46.30 34.71
C LYS A 656 17.25 45.91 34.75
N THR A 657 17.71 45.05 33.80
CA THR A 657 19.15 44.74 33.72
C THR A 657 19.48 44.45 32.27
N LYS A 658 19.92 45.45 31.53
CA LYS A 658 20.98 45.44 30.50
C LYS A 658 20.91 46.68 29.63
N ILE A 659 21.69 47.64 30.06
CA ILE A 659 22.28 48.62 29.16
C ILE A 659 23.71 48.13 28.92
N ASN A 660 24.12 48.20 27.68
CA ASN A 660 25.45 47.99 27.10
C ASN A 660 25.87 46.54 26.79
N LYS A 661 25.83 46.18 25.50
CA LYS A 661 27.03 45.97 24.67
C LYS A 661 26.69 45.63 23.24
N ASP A 662 27.16 46.46 22.36
CA ASP A 662 27.79 46.29 21.05
C ASP A 662 27.07 45.51 19.93
N LYS A 663 26.81 46.32 18.93
CA LYS A 663 26.59 46.03 17.51
C LYS A 663 27.63 45.07 16.95
N THR A 664 27.17 43.96 16.38
CA THR A 664 27.80 43.42 15.18
C THR A 664 26.68 42.84 14.29
N ASN A 665 26.65 43.38 13.10
CA ASN A 665 25.80 42.98 12.01
C ASN A 665 26.07 41.53 11.63
N GLN A 666 25.05 40.67 11.65
CA GLN A 666 24.94 39.52 10.77
C GLN A 666 23.62 39.68 10.03
N MET A 667 23.71 40.18 8.81
CA MET A 667 22.66 40.05 7.80
C MET A 667 22.63 38.57 7.39
N ASP A 668 21.61 37.87 7.80
CA ASP A 668 21.26 36.60 7.20
C ASP A 668 20.77 36.88 5.77
N VAL A 669 21.56 36.46 4.80
CA VAL A 669 21.27 36.51 3.37
C VAL A 669 20.48 35.25 3.02
N ASP A 670 19.19 35.22 3.32
CA ASP A 670 18.21 34.31 2.71
C ASP A 670 17.59 35.01 1.49
N LEU A 671 18.37 35.16 0.45
CA LEU A 671 17.98 35.90 -0.76
C LEU A 671 18.07 35.06 -2.04
N LEU A 672 17.85 33.77 -1.97
CA LEU A 672 17.65 32.93 -3.17
C LEU A 672 16.69 31.80 -2.77
N GLY A 673 15.43 31.90 -3.23
CA GLY A 673 14.35 30.96 -2.99
C GLY A 673 14.70 29.50 -3.36
N ILE A 674 15.49 28.83 -2.52
CA ILE A 674 15.86 27.43 -2.63
C ILE A 674 14.89 26.56 -1.82
N ASN A 675 14.20 27.12 -0.81
CA ASN A 675 13.23 26.39 0.00
C ASN A 675 11.87 26.13 -0.68
N ASP A 676 11.55 26.87 -1.75
CA ASP A 676 10.29 26.67 -2.47
C ASP A 676 10.28 25.44 -3.40
N ILE A 677 11.43 24.80 -3.62
CA ILE A 677 11.54 23.60 -4.46
C ILE A 677 11.22 22.30 -3.65
N ILE A 678 11.32 22.36 -2.33
CA ILE A 678 11.12 21.17 -1.47
C ILE A 678 9.66 20.98 -1.07
N ASN A 679 8.82 22.02 -1.09
CA ASN A 679 7.42 21.93 -0.68
C ASN A 679 6.40 21.65 -1.81
N PHE A 680 6.83 21.50 -3.05
CA PHE A 680 5.92 21.26 -4.17
C PHE A 680 5.56 19.78 -4.42
N SER A 681 6.18 18.83 -3.73
CA SER A 681 5.81 17.42 -3.82
C SER A 681 4.61 17.03 -2.94
N SER A 682 4.21 17.88 -1.98
CA SER A 682 3.10 17.60 -1.07
C SER A 682 1.75 18.28 -1.42
N ILE A 683 1.70 19.10 -2.47
CA ILE A 683 0.47 19.82 -2.86
C ILE A 683 -0.30 19.14 -4.01
N ASN A 684 0.29 18.19 -4.72
CA ASN A 684 -0.39 17.51 -5.83
C ASN A 684 -1.32 16.35 -5.42
N GLU A 685 -1.38 15.97 -4.15
CA GLU A 685 -2.31 14.91 -3.69
C GLU A 685 -3.67 15.42 -3.21
N SER A 686 -3.86 16.73 -3.04
CA SER A 686 -5.11 17.27 -2.51
C SER A 686 -6.12 17.78 -3.56
N ASN A 687 -5.80 17.75 -4.86
CA ASN A 687 -6.65 18.31 -5.91
C ASN A 687 -7.29 17.30 -6.88
N THR A 688 -7.23 16.00 -6.60
CA THR A 688 -7.90 14.97 -7.43
C THR A 688 -9.28 14.54 -6.94
N ASN A 689 -9.77 15.08 -5.81
CA ASN A 689 -11.08 14.68 -5.24
C ASN A 689 -12.24 15.67 -5.47
N SER A 690 -12.12 16.66 -6.37
CA SER A 690 -13.20 17.63 -6.57
C SER A 690 -13.87 17.62 -7.96
N ASN A 691 -13.56 16.71 -8.86
CA ASN A 691 -14.11 16.75 -10.24
C ASN A 691 -14.82 15.48 -10.71
N ASN A 692 -15.43 14.70 -9.82
CA ASN A 692 -16.26 13.55 -10.22
C ASN A 692 -17.76 13.68 -9.92
N ASN A 693 -18.30 14.88 -9.90
CA ASN A 693 -19.75 15.09 -9.78
C ASN A 693 -20.26 16.13 -10.76
N ILE A 694 -20.06 15.96 -12.05
CA ILE A 694 -20.90 16.60 -13.10
C ILE A 694 -20.64 15.80 -14.40
N ILE A 695 -21.31 14.71 -14.63
CA ILE A 695 -21.72 14.16 -15.93
C ILE A 695 -22.71 13.01 -15.66
N GLU A 696 -23.93 13.35 -15.35
CA GLU A 696 -25.12 12.52 -15.57
C GLU A 696 -26.33 13.45 -15.65
N GLU A 697 -26.45 14.10 -16.80
CA GLU A 697 -27.72 14.58 -17.35
C GLU A 697 -27.50 14.94 -18.82
N ASN A 698 -28.06 14.14 -19.70
CA ASN A 698 -28.26 14.26 -21.12
C ASN A 698 -27.55 13.18 -21.98
N LYS A 699 -28.15 12.00 -21.97
CA LYS A 699 -28.71 11.35 -23.19
C LYS A 699 -29.35 10.02 -22.83
#